data_e9900b59a7f716807631d7d5f29cfc51
#
_entry.id   e9900b59a7f716807631d7d5f29cfc51
#
_cell.length_a   1.000
_cell.length_b   1.000
_cell.length_c   1.000
_cell.angle_alpha   90.00
_cell.angle_beta   90.00
_cell.angle_gamma   90.00
#
_symmetry.space_group_name_H-M   'P 1'
#
loop_
_entity.id
_entity.type
_entity.pdbx_description
1 polymer ?
#
loop_
_entity_poly.entity_id
_entity_poly.type
_entity_poly.pdbx_seq_one_letter_code
_entity_poly.pdbx_strand_id
1 'polypeptide(L)'
;MVVSIFKNFNEVVQNQKIIEVLEDIKTGKYKNVITYLRKSLAESKMEAYERAKKSLPAFTPSACFKGGRKLEFITAYTQMVVLDIDKLSKEQLTNAKALASQSPYTFASFTSPSGNGLKIFVKVNSSQENHKDAFLALQKYYEELLALPIDKSGKDVTRLCFVSFDTDLFLNENASIFKVLSFGEDLGEEKQNSEAINELTTIASNGFPSGNSLNDYLPIYEHCVRFTEKKESYINGNRNNFVHLLACNLNRKGVPLPASMGFILSDYNYDAQEVMTTVNSAYKNVIEHNKSNLAVNPKSEISEPSKSEKSSNDDLEEEEEKPSFIDRLENFLNFRYCFRYNIVTGKLQYKAIKATLWKPVTDFVENSILREILKAKVKCNINTLRNLLHSDYCQQYDPFKDYFEDLKTNEDETDHILNLANTITTTKQELWQICFKKWFVAMVACVTNEKAINQTVIVFSGKQGVGKTTWIEKLIPKPLKDYMFSGTINPNNKDTLIHLAECMLINLDELENLNRTEIGTLKELITKTQIRMRKAYGHNNESLPRRASFAGSVNTAQFLNDTTGSRRFLCFEVEHIEYTHNIDINLAYAQAKQLYKEDFRYWFNQEEIKEINANNEQYQIRSPEEELLLTWFDLADRDTANAFLNTSQIGAKLADKAKLNITDGTVMKLGKALKKHGYLRLSKKNGYVYAVKELTWDEVENKNREKEPPHEQPKPPEQSKFRFDNS
;
A
#
# COMPACT_ATOMS: atom_id res chain seq x y z
N MET A 1 4.69 34.47 5.70
CA MET A 1 3.90 33.26 5.47
C MET A 1 2.67 33.29 6.35
N VAL A 2 1.50 33.02 5.78
CA VAL A 2 0.20 33.09 6.45
C VAL A 2 -0.41 31.69 6.49
N VAL A 3 -1.11 31.35 7.56
CA VAL A 3 -1.78 30.05 7.78
C VAL A 3 -3.22 30.28 8.22
N SER A 4 -4.12 29.34 7.95
CA SER A 4 -5.52 29.44 8.41
C SER A 4 -5.69 28.81 9.79
N ILE A 5 -6.35 29.55 10.70
CA ILE A 5 -6.68 29.10 12.06
C ILE A 5 -8.10 28.56 12.08
N PHE A 6 -8.28 27.40 12.71
CA PHE A 6 -9.55 26.70 12.85
C PHE A 6 -9.98 26.60 14.31
N LYS A 7 -11.25 26.91 14.59
CA LYS A 7 -11.84 26.71 15.89
C LYS A 7 -12.25 25.25 16.14
N ASN A 8 -12.65 24.60 15.07
CA ASN A 8 -12.98 23.19 14.98
C ASN A 8 -12.35 22.60 13.71
N PHE A 9 -12.64 21.36 13.35
CA PHE A 9 -11.98 20.70 12.22
C PHE A 9 -12.28 21.29 10.83
N ASN A 10 -13.31 22.14 10.70
CA ASN A 10 -13.80 22.59 9.39
C ASN A 10 -13.99 24.11 9.26
N GLU A 11 -14.15 24.84 10.36
CA GLU A 11 -14.49 26.27 10.34
C GLU A 11 -13.23 27.14 10.45
N VAL A 12 -12.95 27.90 9.40
CA VAL A 12 -11.85 28.87 9.36
C VAL A 12 -12.28 30.11 10.16
N VAL A 13 -11.52 30.44 11.20
CA VAL A 13 -11.78 31.66 12.05
C VAL A 13 -11.10 32.86 11.45
N GLN A 14 -9.82 32.73 11.10
CA GLN A 14 -8.99 33.80 10.57
C GLN A 14 -7.74 33.27 9.91
N ASN A 15 -7.09 34.11 9.12
CA ASN A 15 -5.74 33.87 8.62
C ASN A 15 -4.74 34.68 9.45
N GLN A 16 -3.64 34.06 9.89
CA GLN A 16 -2.65 34.67 10.78
C GLN A 16 -1.22 34.31 10.29
N LYS A 17 -0.24 35.16 10.59
CA LYS A 17 1.16 34.86 10.31
C LYS A 17 1.62 33.65 11.14
N ILE A 18 2.33 32.71 10.53
CA ILE A 18 2.80 31.50 11.22
C ILE A 18 3.71 31.85 12.40
N ILE A 19 4.53 32.90 12.29
CA ILE A 19 5.41 33.37 13.36
C ILE A 19 4.60 33.72 14.62
N GLU A 20 3.48 34.43 14.48
CA GLU A 20 2.60 34.80 15.59
C GLU A 20 1.99 33.54 16.26
N VAL A 21 1.63 32.51 15.47
CA VAL A 21 1.13 31.23 16.00
C VAL A 21 2.21 30.53 16.80
N LEU A 22 3.46 30.51 16.31
CA LEU A 22 4.60 29.90 16.98
C LEU A 22 4.98 30.67 18.27
N GLU A 23 4.88 31.99 18.26
CA GLU A 23 5.05 32.82 19.45
C GLU A 23 3.96 32.55 20.50
N ASP A 24 2.70 32.43 20.10
CA ASP A 24 1.59 32.05 20.98
C ASP A 24 1.83 30.70 21.68
N ILE A 25 2.44 29.73 20.96
CA ILE A 25 2.83 28.41 21.49
C ILE A 25 3.97 28.56 22.49
N LYS A 26 4.99 29.35 22.18
CA LYS A 26 6.18 29.55 23.00
C LYS A 26 5.87 30.35 24.28
N THR A 27 5.12 31.43 24.17
CA THR A 27 4.80 32.32 25.28
C THR A 27 3.75 31.78 26.25
N GLY A 28 3.05 30.72 25.86
CA GLY A 28 2.13 30.03 26.76
C GLY A 28 0.68 30.50 26.69
N LYS A 29 0.23 31.08 25.61
CA LYS A 29 -1.20 31.41 25.38
C LYS A 29 -2.12 30.22 25.63
N TYR A 30 -1.66 29.00 25.30
CA TYR A 30 -2.42 27.76 25.45
C TYR A 30 -1.99 26.92 26.67
N LYS A 31 -1.14 27.46 27.57
CA LYS A 31 -0.53 26.73 28.69
C LYS A 31 -1.56 25.99 29.55
N ASN A 32 -2.63 26.63 29.96
CA ASN A 32 -3.60 26.05 30.88
C ASN A 32 -4.30 24.84 30.30
N VAL A 33 -4.78 24.91 29.06
CA VAL A 33 -5.48 23.79 28.40
C VAL A 33 -4.53 22.65 28.06
N ILE A 34 -3.29 22.96 27.63
CA ILE A 34 -2.27 21.96 27.33
C ILE A 34 -1.79 21.25 28.59
N THR A 35 -1.60 21.97 29.71
CA THR A 35 -1.24 21.37 30.99
C THR A 35 -2.34 20.42 31.49
N TYR A 36 -3.61 20.84 31.40
CA TYR A 36 -4.74 20.01 31.73
C TYR A 36 -4.80 18.74 30.85
N LEU A 37 -4.59 18.89 29.55
CA LEU A 37 -4.58 17.79 28.59
C LEU A 37 -3.48 16.78 28.92
N ARG A 38 -2.24 17.24 29.16
CA ARG A 38 -1.11 16.37 29.53
C ARG A 38 -1.33 15.67 30.88
N LYS A 39 -1.93 16.37 31.86
CA LYS A 39 -2.32 15.78 33.15
C LYS A 39 -3.38 14.70 32.98
N SER A 40 -4.42 14.95 32.18
CA SER A 40 -5.48 13.96 31.89
C SER A 40 -4.92 12.70 31.22
N LEU A 41 -3.94 12.84 30.31
CA LEU A 41 -3.27 11.73 29.69
C LEU A 41 -2.43 10.91 30.70
N ALA A 42 -1.66 11.60 31.56
CA ALA A 42 -0.86 10.96 32.61
C ALA A 42 -1.71 10.19 33.63
N GLU A 43 -2.90 10.70 33.93
CA GLU A 43 -3.89 10.05 34.82
C GLU A 43 -4.77 9.02 34.10
N SER A 44 -4.50 8.67 32.84
CA SER A 44 -5.27 7.74 32.01
C SER A 44 -6.77 8.10 31.88
N LYS A 45 -7.12 9.37 32.02
CA LYS A 45 -8.50 9.90 31.85
C LYS A 45 -8.76 10.18 30.36
N MET A 46 -8.92 9.13 29.55
CA MET A 46 -8.96 9.24 28.08
C MET A 46 -10.10 10.10 27.55
N GLU A 47 -11.29 10.03 28.14
CA GLU A 47 -12.44 10.88 27.74
C GLU A 47 -12.18 12.38 27.96
N ALA A 48 -11.58 12.75 29.11
CA ALA A 48 -11.21 14.12 29.41
C ALA A 48 -10.10 14.62 28.48
N TYR A 49 -9.11 13.77 28.19
CA TYR A 49 -8.05 14.04 27.23
C TYR A 49 -8.60 14.31 25.83
N GLU A 50 -9.45 13.41 25.30
CA GLU A 50 -10.04 13.54 23.97
C GLU A 50 -10.92 14.78 23.85
N ARG A 51 -11.70 15.09 24.88
CA ARG A 51 -12.55 16.30 24.95
C ARG A 51 -11.69 17.58 24.91
N ALA A 52 -10.65 17.62 25.74
CA ALA A 52 -9.72 18.75 25.78
C ALA A 52 -8.97 18.92 24.45
N LYS A 53 -8.51 17.81 23.83
CA LYS A 53 -7.82 17.83 22.53
C LYS A 53 -8.72 18.36 21.41
N LYS A 54 -9.98 17.93 21.37
CA LYS A 54 -10.96 18.40 20.36
C LYS A 54 -11.32 19.87 20.52
N SER A 55 -11.15 20.47 21.71
CA SER A 55 -11.39 21.88 21.95
C SER A 55 -10.22 22.81 21.61
N LEU A 56 -9.02 22.24 21.32
CA LEU A 56 -7.85 23.01 20.93
C LEU A 56 -8.04 23.69 19.57
N PRO A 57 -7.65 24.96 19.43
CA PRO A 57 -7.46 25.56 18.12
C PRO A 57 -6.43 24.74 17.30
N ALA A 58 -6.62 24.75 16.00
CA ALA A 58 -5.69 24.14 15.07
C ALA A 58 -5.41 25.07 13.90
N PHE A 59 -4.33 24.85 13.19
CA PHE A 59 -3.98 25.61 12.00
C PHE A 59 -3.50 24.68 10.89
N THR A 60 -3.53 25.15 9.65
CA THR A 60 -3.07 24.40 8.48
C THR A 60 -1.72 24.96 8.02
N PRO A 61 -0.59 24.26 8.29
CA PRO A 61 0.75 24.76 7.94
C PRO A 61 0.96 24.93 6.44
N SER A 62 0.39 24.01 5.63
CA SER A 62 0.71 23.87 4.21
C SER A 62 -0.18 24.67 3.28
N ALA A 63 -1.35 25.17 3.74
CA ALA A 63 -2.26 25.95 2.90
C ALA A 63 -3.15 26.89 3.69
N CYS A 64 -3.59 28.00 3.02
CA CYS A 64 -4.65 28.88 3.50
C CYS A 64 -5.99 28.46 2.88
N PHE A 65 -7.07 28.67 3.62
CA PHE A 65 -8.43 28.27 3.25
C PHE A 65 -9.44 29.41 3.38
N LYS A 66 -10.53 29.31 2.61
CA LYS A 66 -11.70 30.18 2.74
C LYS A 66 -12.98 29.35 2.65
N GLY A 67 -13.82 29.41 3.69
CA GLY A 67 -15.12 28.75 3.72
C GLY A 67 -15.14 27.29 4.24
N GLY A 68 -14.01 26.60 4.28
CA GLY A 68 -13.93 25.21 4.78
C GLY A 68 -12.54 24.60 4.58
N ARG A 69 -12.35 23.33 4.97
CA ARG A 69 -11.07 22.62 4.89
C ARG A 69 -11.10 21.47 3.88
N LYS A 70 -11.38 21.79 2.61
CA LYS A 70 -11.26 20.85 1.48
C LYS A 70 -10.35 21.44 0.43
N LEU A 71 -9.82 20.62 -0.46
CA LEU A 71 -8.92 21.04 -1.54
C LEU A 71 -9.50 22.19 -2.37
N GLU A 72 -10.80 22.17 -2.64
CA GLU A 72 -11.56 23.20 -3.38
C GLU A 72 -11.60 24.58 -2.69
N PHE A 73 -11.31 24.63 -1.38
CA PHE A 73 -11.30 25.87 -0.59
C PHE A 73 -9.90 26.43 -0.32
N ILE A 74 -8.86 25.83 -0.92
CA ILE A 74 -7.49 26.35 -0.80
C ILE A 74 -7.39 27.66 -1.58
N THR A 75 -6.93 28.70 -0.90
CA THR A 75 -6.71 30.04 -1.48
C THR A 75 -5.24 30.32 -1.76
N ALA A 76 -4.33 29.68 -1.03
CA ALA A 76 -2.89 29.81 -1.22
C ALA A 76 -2.16 28.59 -0.66
N TYR A 77 -1.17 28.08 -1.36
CA TYR A 77 -0.22 27.10 -0.86
C TYR A 77 0.96 27.82 -0.19
N THR A 78 1.36 27.37 1.00
CA THR A 78 2.35 28.08 1.82
C THR A 78 3.79 27.67 1.57
N GLN A 79 4.03 26.63 0.78
CA GLN A 79 5.35 25.98 0.62
C GLN A 79 5.98 25.55 1.95
N MET A 80 5.14 25.11 2.89
CA MET A 80 5.56 24.58 4.19
C MET A 80 5.06 23.15 4.33
N VAL A 81 5.93 22.24 4.78
CA VAL A 81 5.58 20.88 5.15
C VAL A 81 5.75 20.71 6.65
N VAL A 82 4.81 20.01 7.29
CA VAL A 82 4.90 19.62 8.70
C VAL A 82 5.15 18.11 8.79
N LEU A 83 6.15 17.75 9.58
CA LEU A 83 6.45 16.37 9.96
C LEU A 83 6.02 16.15 11.41
N ASP A 84 5.41 15.02 11.69
CA ASP A 84 4.88 14.66 13.00
C ASP A 84 5.49 13.35 13.48
N ILE A 85 6.02 13.31 14.69
CA ILE A 85 6.62 12.14 15.33
C ILE A 85 5.91 11.93 16.65
N ASP A 86 5.23 10.79 16.78
CA ASP A 86 4.40 10.49 17.95
C ASP A 86 5.03 9.41 18.84
N LYS A 87 4.53 9.32 20.09
CA LYS A 87 4.82 8.26 21.06
C LYS A 87 6.30 8.17 21.46
N LEU A 88 6.97 9.28 21.58
CA LEU A 88 8.36 9.37 22.01
C LEU A 88 8.50 9.26 23.54
N SER A 89 9.55 8.61 24.03
CA SER A 89 10.00 8.76 25.41
C SER A 89 10.54 10.18 25.65
N LYS A 90 10.69 10.60 26.91
CA LYS A 90 11.27 11.92 27.21
C LYS A 90 12.69 12.09 26.64
N GLU A 91 13.48 11.06 26.73
CA GLU A 91 14.85 11.03 26.21
C GLU A 91 14.87 11.11 24.68
N GLN A 92 14.05 10.31 24.00
CA GLN A 92 13.89 10.35 22.55
C GLN A 92 13.41 11.72 22.07
N LEU A 93 12.44 12.34 22.76
CA LEU A 93 11.94 13.67 22.41
C LEU A 93 13.02 14.74 22.53
N THR A 94 13.81 14.72 23.62
CA THR A 94 14.89 15.69 23.84
C THR A 94 15.98 15.55 22.78
N ASN A 95 16.38 14.32 22.47
CA ASN A 95 17.38 14.03 21.45
C ASN A 95 16.90 14.40 20.05
N ALA A 96 15.66 13.98 19.68
CA ALA A 96 15.08 14.31 18.39
C ALA A 96 14.94 15.82 18.18
N LYS A 97 14.54 16.58 19.21
CA LYS A 97 14.43 18.03 19.17
C LYS A 97 15.80 18.69 18.96
N ALA A 98 16.84 18.20 19.65
CA ALA A 98 18.22 18.69 19.49
C ALA A 98 18.75 18.41 18.08
N LEU A 99 18.58 17.20 17.55
CA LEU A 99 19.01 16.83 16.21
C LEU A 99 18.23 17.60 15.12
N ALA A 100 16.93 17.72 15.27
CA ALA A 100 16.10 18.49 14.33
C ALA A 100 16.54 19.96 14.27
N SER A 101 16.89 20.57 15.41
CA SER A 101 17.34 21.97 15.46
C SER A 101 18.69 22.22 14.80
N GLN A 102 19.51 21.18 14.62
CA GLN A 102 20.80 21.25 13.91
C GLN A 102 20.66 21.19 12.39
N SER A 103 19.50 20.72 11.88
CA SER A 103 19.27 20.68 10.45
C SER A 103 19.11 22.11 9.88
N PRO A 104 19.81 22.45 8.79
CA PRO A 104 19.71 23.77 8.16
C PRO A 104 18.32 24.02 7.57
N TYR A 105 17.51 22.97 7.38
CA TYR A 105 16.18 23.03 6.77
C TYR A 105 15.05 23.22 7.80
N THR A 106 15.31 22.96 9.08
CA THR A 106 14.27 23.12 10.12
C THR A 106 13.94 24.59 10.35
N PHE A 107 12.73 24.99 9.90
CA PHE A 107 12.21 26.31 10.16
C PHE A 107 11.73 26.48 11.61
N ALA A 108 10.97 25.49 12.12
CA ALA A 108 10.57 25.46 13.52
C ALA A 108 10.35 24.02 14.00
N SER A 109 10.52 23.80 15.30
CA SER A 109 10.12 22.55 15.93
C SER A 109 9.60 22.78 17.35
N PHE A 110 8.55 22.01 17.72
CA PHE A 110 7.98 22.09 19.07
C PHE A 110 7.31 20.78 19.50
N THR A 111 7.20 20.62 20.81
CA THR A 111 6.56 19.48 21.46
C THR A 111 5.06 19.45 21.19
N SER A 112 4.52 18.29 20.77
CA SER A 112 3.09 18.10 20.50
C SER A 112 2.21 18.35 21.74
N PRO A 113 0.89 18.57 21.56
CA PRO A 113 -0.04 18.80 22.69
C PRO A 113 0.00 17.71 23.75
N SER A 114 0.18 16.44 23.36
CA SER A 114 0.28 15.30 24.28
C SER A 114 1.55 15.30 25.14
N GLY A 115 2.60 16.03 24.73
CA GLY A 115 3.88 16.08 25.42
C GLY A 115 4.84 14.94 25.10
N ASN A 116 4.45 13.99 24.25
CA ASN A 116 5.23 12.82 23.85
C ASN A 116 5.41 12.70 22.32
N GLY A 117 5.41 13.81 21.61
CA GLY A 117 5.66 13.88 20.18
C GLY A 117 6.34 15.17 19.78
N LEU A 118 6.94 15.21 18.60
CA LEU A 118 7.66 16.34 18.03
C LEU A 118 7.02 16.74 16.70
N LYS A 119 6.83 18.03 16.48
CA LYS A 119 6.42 18.61 15.21
C LYS A 119 7.54 19.44 14.63
N ILE A 120 7.86 19.19 13.34
CA ILE A 120 8.95 19.83 12.62
C ILE A 120 8.37 20.51 11.39
N PHE A 121 8.72 21.77 11.16
CA PHE A 121 8.27 22.60 10.05
C PHE A 121 9.43 22.90 9.12
N VAL A 122 9.23 22.67 7.81
CA VAL A 122 10.27 22.83 6.81
C VAL A 122 9.73 23.58 5.59
N LYS A 123 10.49 24.60 5.12
CA LYS A 123 10.20 25.31 3.88
C LYS A 123 10.61 24.45 2.67
N VAL A 124 9.76 24.37 1.64
CA VAL A 124 9.99 23.59 0.42
C VAL A 124 9.77 24.45 -0.82
N ASN A 125 10.34 24.03 -1.95
CA ASN A 125 10.14 24.67 -3.26
C ASN A 125 9.04 23.99 -4.10
N SER A 126 8.18 23.16 -3.49
CA SER A 126 7.15 22.43 -4.21
C SER A 126 5.92 23.28 -4.55
N SER A 127 5.14 22.80 -5.53
CA SER A 127 3.77 23.26 -5.79
C SER A 127 2.77 22.50 -4.92
N GLN A 128 1.50 22.92 -4.95
CA GLN A 128 0.43 22.23 -4.22
C GLN A 128 0.24 20.77 -4.70
N GLU A 129 0.34 20.53 -6.01
CA GLU A 129 0.21 19.21 -6.60
C GLU A 129 1.36 18.27 -6.15
N ASN A 130 2.55 18.82 -5.98
CA ASN A 130 3.76 18.09 -5.59
C ASN A 130 4.00 18.06 -4.07
N HIS A 131 3.03 18.52 -3.26
CA HIS A 131 3.15 18.55 -1.78
C HIS A 131 3.47 17.16 -1.20
N LYS A 132 2.85 16.11 -1.74
CA LYS A 132 3.08 14.73 -1.31
C LYS A 132 4.52 14.29 -1.57
N ASP A 133 5.10 14.65 -2.71
CA ASP A 133 6.46 14.28 -3.06
C ASP A 133 7.48 15.03 -2.19
N ALA A 134 7.19 16.31 -1.90
CA ALA A 134 7.94 17.10 -0.95
C ALA A 134 7.91 16.47 0.46
N PHE A 135 6.74 16.03 0.92
CA PHE A 135 6.61 15.33 2.20
C PHE A 135 7.43 14.03 2.22
N LEU A 136 7.37 13.21 1.18
CA LEU A 136 8.11 11.93 1.11
C LEU A 136 9.63 12.13 1.09
N ALA A 137 10.11 13.16 0.40
CA ALA A 137 11.53 13.51 0.40
C ALA A 137 12.01 13.95 1.80
N LEU A 138 11.21 14.80 2.47
CA LEU A 138 11.49 15.26 3.83
C LEU A 138 11.36 14.12 4.85
N GLN A 139 10.36 13.25 4.71
CA GLN A 139 10.21 12.07 5.56
C GLN A 139 11.50 11.24 5.53
N LYS A 140 12.02 10.92 4.35
CA LYS A 140 13.26 10.16 4.21
C LYS A 140 14.43 10.89 4.89
N TYR A 141 14.60 12.18 4.64
CA TYR A 141 15.69 12.97 5.23
C TYR A 141 15.65 12.98 6.76
N TYR A 142 14.47 13.25 7.35
CA TYR A 142 14.35 13.34 8.82
C TYR A 142 14.28 11.97 9.49
N GLU A 143 13.77 10.91 8.85
CA GLU A 143 13.88 9.53 9.37
C GLU A 143 15.33 9.06 9.44
N GLU A 144 16.17 9.41 8.45
CA GLU A 144 17.61 9.15 8.48
C GLU A 144 18.33 9.98 9.55
N LEU A 145 17.99 11.26 9.69
CA LEU A 145 18.61 12.18 10.66
C LEU A 145 18.30 11.81 12.11
N LEU A 146 17.03 11.47 12.38
CA LEU A 146 16.51 11.27 13.73
C LEU A 146 16.53 9.79 14.17
N ALA A 147 16.68 8.86 13.23
CA ALA A 147 16.49 7.42 13.41
C ALA A 147 15.12 7.06 14.03
N LEU A 148 14.07 7.82 13.70
CA LEU A 148 12.71 7.69 14.20
C LEU A 148 11.71 7.71 13.06
N PRO A 149 10.63 6.90 13.12
CA PRO A 149 9.60 6.91 12.08
C PRO A 149 8.74 8.18 12.14
N ILE A 150 8.40 8.75 10.98
CA ILE A 150 7.54 9.93 10.84
C ILE A 150 6.13 9.51 10.44
N ASP A 151 5.11 10.15 11.05
CA ASP A 151 3.70 9.91 10.72
C ASP A 151 3.41 10.32 9.26
N LYS A 152 2.97 9.35 8.47
CA LYS A 152 2.68 9.50 7.04
C LYS A 152 1.48 10.40 6.73
N SER A 153 0.72 10.84 7.73
CA SER A 153 -0.47 11.68 7.53
C SER A 153 -0.15 13.12 7.10
N GLY A 154 1.08 13.60 7.30
CA GLY A 154 1.54 14.92 6.84
C GLY A 154 1.64 15.11 5.32
N LYS A 155 1.47 14.03 4.53
CA LYS A 155 1.39 14.08 3.05
C LYS A 155 0.15 14.77 2.50
N ASP A 156 -0.85 15.03 3.36
CA ASP A 156 -2.08 15.73 3.00
C ASP A 156 -1.90 17.25 3.20
N VAL A 157 -2.01 18.02 2.13
CA VAL A 157 -1.90 19.48 2.13
C VAL A 157 -2.95 20.16 3.05
N THR A 158 -4.07 19.49 3.31
CA THR A 158 -5.13 19.98 4.21
C THR A 158 -4.91 19.61 5.68
N ARG A 159 -3.74 19.05 6.02
CA ARG A 159 -3.43 18.55 7.37
C ARG A 159 -3.53 19.66 8.42
N LEU A 160 -4.28 19.39 9.50
CA LEU A 160 -4.36 20.23 10.68
C LEU A 160 -3.20 19.97 11.64
N CYS A 161 -2.61 21.04 12.14
CA CYS A 161 -1.68 21.04 13.24
C CYS A 161 -2.33 21.71 14.47
N PHE A 162 -2.49 20.99 15.57
CA PHE A 162 -2.98 21.56 16.81
C PHE A 162 -1.95 22.50 17.44
N VAL A 163 -2.40 23.59 18.03
CA VAL A 163 -1.57 24.44 18.88
C VAL A 163 -1.07 23.65 20.09
N SER A 164 0.04 24.10 20.68
CA SER A 164 0.67 23.44 21.82
C SER A 164 1.16 24.45 22.85
N PHE A 165 1.92 24.02 23.83
CA PHE A 165 2.71 24.82 24.74
C PHE A 165 4.10 24.24 24.87
N ASP A 166 5.12 25.02 24.47
CA ASP A 166 6.53 24.63 24.52
C ASP A 166 7.43 25.87 24.63
N THR A 167 7.97 26.09 25.82
CA THR A 167 8.89 27.22 26.09
C THR A 167 10.20 27.12 25.31
N ASP A 168 10.60 25.87 24.98
CA ASP A 168 11.83 25.56 24.26
C ASP A 168 11.58 25.37 22.76
N LEU A 169 10.50 25.97 22.23
CA LEU A 169 10.21 25.96 20.80
C LEU A 169 11.42 26.53 20.03
N PHE A 170 11.92 25.74 19.09
CA PHE A 170 12.99 26.15 18.16
C PHE A 170 12.38 26.91 16.98
N LEU A 171 12.97 28.04 16.61
CA LEU A 171 12.60 28.83 15.45
C LEU A 171 13.85 29.35 14.74
N ASN A 172 13.96 29.07 13.44
CA ASN A 172 14.99 29.58 12.54
C ASN A 172 14.34 30.22 11.31
N GLU A 173 14.16 31.53 11.33
CA GLU A 173 13.56 32.26 10.22
C GLU A 173 14.41 32.21 8.95
N ASN A 174 15.73 32.04 9.09
CA ASN A 174 16.70 31.92 8.01
C ASN A 174 16.92 30.47 7.54
N ALA A 175 16.03 29.54 7.94
CA ALA A 175 16.14 28.14 7.48
C ALA A 175 16.13 28.05 5.95
N SER A 176 17.05 27.26 5.43
CA SER A 176 17.19 26.98 4.00
C SER A 176 15.95 26.28 3.45
N ILE A 177 15.58 26.58 2.21
CA ILE A 177 14.50 25.90 1.52
C ILE A 177 14.98 24.49 1.14
N PHE A 178 14.23 23.45 1.54
CA PHE A 178 14.49 22.09 1.11
C PHE A 178 14.04 21.93 -0.34
N LYS A 179 15.00 21.73 -1.25
CA LYS A 179 14.73 21.59 -2.69
C LYS A 179 14.24 20.19 -2.99
N VAL A 180 13.01 20.10 -3.47
CA VAL A 180 12.40 18.85 -3.96
C VAL A 180 12.59 18.82 -5.46
N LEU A 181 13.30 17.82 -5.98
CA LEU A 181 13.46 17.63 -7.43
C LEU A 181 12.14 17.05 -7.98
N SER A 182 11.44 17.83 -8.77
CA SER A 182 10.27 17.34 -9.53
C SER A 182 10.75 16.48 -10.70
N PHE A 183 10.28 15.24 -10.78
CA PHE A 183 10.42 14.42 -11.98
C PHE A 183 9.45 14.94 -13.06
N GLY A 184 10.01 15.57 -14.09
CA GLY A 184 9.30 15.87 -15.34
C GLY A 184 9.08 17.36 -15.63
N GLU A 185 10.11 18.06 -16.06
CA GLU A 185 9.97 19.14 -17.04
C GLU A 185 11.17 19.13 -17.96
N ASP A 186 10.88 19.15 -19.26
CA ASP A 186 11.79 19.13 -20.38
C ASP A 186 12.70 20.36 -20.43
N LEU A 187 13.87 20.15 -21.00
CA LEU A 187 14.92 21.09 -21.30
C LEU A 187 14.43 22.36 -22.02
N GLY A 188 14.63 23.47 -21.39
CA GLY A 188 14.54 24.81 -21.96
C GLY A 188 15.62 25.72 -21.41
N GLU A 189 16.72 25.82 -22.15
CA GLU A 189 17.71 26.87 -22.22
C GLU A 189 18.37 27.49 -20.99
N GLU A 190 19.68 27.21 -20.96
CA GLU A 190 20.79 27.91 -20.32
C GLU A 190 20.63 29.42 -20.13
N LYS A 191 20.92 29.85 -18.91
CA LYS A 191 21.87 30.94 -18.55
C LYS A 191 21.72 31.23 -17.06
N GLN A 192 22.68 30.75 -16.27
CA GLN A 192 23.12 31.33 -15.00
C GLN A 192 23.91 30.32 -14.13
N ASN A 193 24.95 29.71 -14.71
CA ASN A 193 25.86 28.81 -13.95
C ASN A 193 27.31 29.32 -13.86
N SER A 194 27.59 30.57 -14.29
CA SER A 194 28.96 31.10 -14.20
C SER A 194 29.34 31.73 -12.85
N GLU A 195 28.38 32.10 -12.04
CA GLU A 195 28.67 32.69 -10.71
C GLU A 195 28.85 31.65 -9.60
N ALA A 196 28.12 30.54 -9.64
CA ALA A 196 28.25 29.46 -8.64
C ALA A 196 29.58 28.69 -8.74
N ILE A 197 30.18 28.62 -9.94
CA ILE A 197 31.48 27.97 -10.15
C ILE A 197 32.64 28.82 -9.59
N ASN A 198 32.52 30.13 -9.62
CA ASN A 198 33.54 31.04 -9.07
C ASN A 198 33.52 31.09 -7.53
N GLU A 199 32.36 30.94 -6.87
CA GLU A 199 32.28 30.82 -5.41
C GLU A 199 32.83 29.49 -4.88
N LEU A 200 32.64 28.39 -5.60
CA LEU A 200 33.15 27.07 -5.23
C LEU A 200 34.68 26.95 -5.40
N THR A 201 35.26 27.64 -6.38
CA THR A 201 36.70 27.74 -6.52
C THR A 201 37.37 28.53 -5.38
N THR A 202 36.65 29.52 -4.83
CA THR A 202 37.08 30.32 -3.69
C THR A 202 36.98 29.56 -2.36
N ILE A 203 36.00 28.65 -2.22
CA ILE A 203 35.85 27.78 -1.04
C ILE A 203 36.89 26.64 -1.06
N ALA A 204 37.25 26.12 -2.25
CA ALA A 204 38.31 25.11 -2.38
C ALA A 204 39.69 25.60 -2.00
N SER A 205 39.94 26.91 -2.08
CA SER A 205 41.25 27.52 -1.72
C SER A 205 41.46 27.75 -0.24
N ASN A 206 40.43 27.72 0.59
CA ASN A 206 40.52 28.07 2.02
C ASN A 206 40.49 26.88 2.99
N GLY A 207 40.54 25.61 2.52
CA GLY A 207 40.34 24.42 3.34
C GLY A 207 41.53 23.41 3.38
N PHE A 208 42.72 23.78 2.92
CA PHE A 208 43.86 22.86 2.97
C PHE A 208 44.61 22.93 4.32
N PRO A 209 45.00 21.76 4.88
CA PRO A 209 45.97 21.74 5.96
C PRO A 209 47.26 22.36 5.43
N SER A 210 47.87 23.24 6.20
CA SER A 210 49.07 23.97 5.86
C SER A 210 50.21 23.02 5.38
N GLY A 211 50.51 23.03 4.06
CA GLY A 211 51.67 22.38 3.48
C GLY A 211 51.53 21.75 2.10
N ASN A 212 50.36 21.37 1.63
CA ASN A 212 50.20 20.71 0.32
C ASN A 212 49.36 21.53 -0.65
N SER A 213 49.85 21.72 -1.88
CA SER A 213 49.08 22.35 -2.95
C SER A 213 48.20 21.32 -3.71
N LEU A 214 47.19 21.80 -4.44
CA LEU A 214 46.32 20.92 -5.27
C LEU A 214 47.15 20.06 -6.23
N ASN A 215 48.23 20.59 -6.75
CA ASN A 215 49.15 19.92 -7.69
C ASN A 215 49.85 18.70 -7.07
N ASP A 216 49.97 18.61 -5.77
CA ASP A 216 50.65 17.48 -5.08
C ASP A 216 49.77 16.20 -5.15
N TYR A 217 48.45 16.34 -5.32
CA TYR A 217 47.50 15.22 -5.45
C TYR A 217 47.22 14.80 -6.89
N LEU A 218 47.65 15.57 -7.90
CA LEU A 218 47.38 15.28 -9.30
C LEU A 218 47.94 13.92 -9.76
N PRO A 219 49.18 13.51 -9.42
CA PRO A 219 49.70 12.19 -9.80
C PRO A 219 48.91 11.04 -9.19
N ILE A 220 48.41 11.23 -7.96
CA ILE A 220 47.57 10.24 -7.25
C ILE A 220 46.23 10.14 -7.94
N TYR A 221 45.63 11.28 -8.33
CA TYR A 221 44.39 11.34 -9.08
C TYR A 221 44.49 10.59 -10.41
N GLU A 222 45.47 10.90 -11.24
CA GLU A 222 45.69 10.23 -12.54
C GLU A 222 45.92 8.72 -12.38
N HIS A 223 46.64 8.31 -11.31
CA HIS A 223 46.78 6.89 -11.02
C HIS A 223 45.43 6.23 -10.67
N CYS A 224 44.61 6.89 -9.87
CA CYS A 224 43.29 6.39 -9.50
C CYS A 224 42.34 6.35 -10.70
N VAL A 225 42.40 7.32 -11.64
CA VAL A 225 41.64 7.30 -12.88
C VAL A 225 42.01 6.06 -13.70
N ARG A 226 43.30 5.86 -13.99
CA ARG A 226 43.78 4.68 -14.76
C ARG A 226 43.42 3.35 -14.11
N PHE A 227 43.40 3.30 -12.77
CA PHE A 227 43.00 2.11 -12.06
C PHE A 227 41.47 1.87 -12.11
N THR A 228 40.70 2.95 -12.10
CA THR A 228 39.24 2.88 -12.20
C THR A 228 38.80 2.48 -13.60
N GLU A 229 39.43 3.01 -14.65
CA GLU A 229 39.17 2.68 -16.05
C GLU A 229 39.41 1.21 -16.40
N LYS A 230 40.29 0.53 -15.68
CA LYS A 230 40.47 -0.92 -15.84
C LYS A 230 39.31 -1.76 -15.28
N LYS A 231 38.45 -1.17 -14.47
CA LYS A 231 37.36 -1.87 -13.77
C LYS A 231 35.98 -1.43 -14.25
N GLU A 232 35.85 -0.15 -14.57
CA GLU A 232 34.58 0.47 -14.94
C GLU A 232 34.78 1.44 -16.10
N SER A 233 33.83 1.47 -17.03
CA SER A 233 33.89 2.39 -18.17
C SER A 233 32.98 3.61 -17.92
N TYR A 234 33.47 4.81 -18.23
CA TYR A 234 32.70 6.04 -18.16
C TYR A 234 31.77 6.18 -19.37
N ILE A 235 30.65 5.49 -19.37
CA ILE A 235 29.65 5.47 -20.44
C ILE A 235 28.27 5.85 -19.92
N ASN A 236 27.34 6.22 -20.82
CA ASN A 236 25.98 6.58 -20.47
C ASN A 236 25.28 5.40 -19.75
N GLY A 237 24.72 5.64 -18.58
CA GLY A 237 24.12 4.63 -17.71
C GLY A 237 25.04 4.07 -16.62
N ASN A 238 26.39 4.28 -16.73
CA ASN A 238 27.36 3.82 -15.75
C ASN A 238 28.22 4.95 -15.13
N ARG A 239 27.97 6.21 -15.50
CA ARG A 239 28.75 7.37 -15.06
C ARG A 239 28.85 7.50 -13.55
N ASN A 240 27.75 7.28 -12.87
CA ASN A 240 27.67 7.37 -11.40
C ASN A 240 28.51 6.30 -10.70
N ASN A 241 28.50 5.07 -11.20
CA ASN A 241 29.30 3.98 -10.64
C ASN A 241 30.80 4.25 -10.84
N PHE A 242 31.18 4.74 -12.01
CA PHE A 242 32.57 5.13 -12.30
C PHE A 242 33.04 6.24 -11.35
N VAL A 243 32.27 7.32 -11.20
CA VAL A 243 32.60 8.45 -10.30
C VAL A 243 32.65 7.99 -8.85
N HIS A 244 31.73 7.15 -8.40
CA HIS A 244 31.73 6.60 -7.06
C HIS A 244 32.99 5.76 -6.79
N LEU A 245 33.35 4.86 -7.71
CA LEU A 245 34.54 4.02 -7.57
C LEU A 245 35.81 4.83 -7.57
N LEU A 246 35.90 5.84 -8.44
CA LEU A 246 37.03 6.77 -8.48
C LEU A 246 37.19 7.54 -7.17
N ALA A 247 36.10 8.07 -6.64
CA ALA A 247 36.08 8.76 -5.34
C ALA A 247 36.46 7.84 -4.18
N CYS A 248 36.03 6.58 -4.17
CA CYS A 248 36.46 5.57 -3.18
C CYS A 248 37.95 5.30 -3.29
N ASN A 249 38.50 5.21 -4.49
CA ASN A 249 39.96 4.99 -4.69
C ASN A 249 40.78 6.18 -4.20
N LEU A 250 40.33 7.41 -4.45
CA LEU A 250 40.96 8.64 -3.96
C LEU A 250 40.91 8.75 -2.44
N ASN A 251 39.78 8.40 -1.82
CA ASN A 251 39.63 8.35 -0.37
C ASN A 251 40.63 7.35 0.26
N ARG A 252 40.75 6.15 -0.31
CA ARG A 252 41.72 5.14 0.15
C ARG A 252 43.19 5.58 0.03
N LYS A 253 43.49 6.43 -0.94
CA LYS A 253 44.83 7.01 -1.16
C LYS A 253 45.06 8.26 -0.33
N GLY A 254 44.13 8.66 0.52
CA GLY A 254 44.31 9.80 1.43
C GLY A 254 44.20 11.17 0.74
N VAL A 255 43.62 11.24 -0.45
CA VAL A 255 43.38 12.52 -1.11
C VAL A 255 42.22 13.22 -0.38
N PRO A 256 42.37 14.47 0.08
CA PRO A 256 41.29 15.18 0.78
C PRO A 256 40.05 15.35 -0.09
N LEU A 257 38.86 15.34 0.55
CA LEU A 257 37.59 15.49 -0.14
C LEU A 257 37.52 16.72 -1.06
N PRO A 258 37.97 17.94 -0.65
CA PRO A 258 37.93 19.11 -1.54
C PRO A 258 38.79 18.95 -2.81
N ALA A 259 39.96 18.33 -2.71
CA ALA A 259 40.84 18.08 -3.85
C ALA A 259 40.23 17.04 -4.80
N SER A 260 39.71 15.94 -4.26
CA SER A 260 39.01 14.91 -5.06
C SER A 260 37.75 15.46 -5.75
N MET A 261 37.02 16.30 -5.06
CA MET A 261 35.83 16.97 -5.63
C MET A 261 36.21 17.87 -6.79
N GLY A 262 37.28 18.68 -6.65
CA GLY A 262 37.76 19.57 -7.68
C GLY A 262 38.19 18.81 -8.95
N PHE A 263 38.99 17.75 -8.81
CA PHE A 263 39.45 16.94 -9.93
C PHE A 263 38.29 16.22 -10.65
N ILE A 264 37.40 15.59 -9.90
CA ILE A 264 36.29 14.82 -10.48
C ILE A 264 35.28 15.75 -11.17
N LEU A 265 34.97 16.91 -10.59
CA LEU A 265 34.10 17.90 -11.25
C LEU A 265 34.73 18.51 -12.49
N SER A 266 36.06 18.63 -12.56
CA SER A 266 36.74 19.09 -13.78
C SER A 266 36.61 18.11 -14.94
N ASP A 267 36.77 16.81 -14.69
CA ASP A 267 36.93 15.81 -15.74
C ASP A 267 35.65 15.02 -16.05
N TYR A 268 34.74 14.90 -15.06
CA TYR A 268 33.55 14.03 -15.14
C TYR A 268 32.26 14.76 -14.76
N ASN A 269 32.12 16.03 -15.14
CA ASN A 269 30.95 16.85 -14.82
C ASN A 269 29.79 16.60 -15.81
N TYR A 270 29.08 15.51 -15.65
CA TYR A 270 27.84 15.21 -16.40
C TYR A 270 26.59 15.79 -15.71
N ASP A 271 26.59 15.89 -14.40
CA ASP A 271 25.66 16.62 -13.54
C ASP A 271 26.41 16.96 -12.23
N ALA A 272 26.70 18.24 -12.04
CA ALA A 272 27.55 18.68 -10.93
C ALA A 272 26.98 18.29 -9.56
N GLN A 273 25.65 18.26 -9.41
CA GLN A 273 24.99 17.94 -8.14
C GLN A 273 25.00 16.44 -7.86
N GLU A 274 24.84 15.63 -8.90
CA GLU A 274 24.91 14.17 -8.82
C GLU A 274 26.37 13.73 -8.54
N VAL A 275 27.34 14.31 -9.22
CA VAL A 275 28.78 14.08 -8.97
C VAL A 275 29.15 14.44 -7.53
N MET A 276 28.76 15.63 -7.04
CA MET A 276 29.01 16.04 -5.66
C MET A 276 28.40 15.09 -4.62
N THR A 277 27.17 14.66 -4.86
CA THR A 277 26.47 13.70 -3.98
C THR A 277 27.20 12.37 -3.97
N THR A 278 27.63 11.89 -5.13
CA THR A 278 28.33 10.63 -5.30
C THR A 278 29.71 10.64 -4.64
N VAL A 279 30.49 11.70 -4.82
CA VAL A 279 31.81 11.88 -4.19
C VAL A 279 31.67 12.00 -2.68
N ASN A 280 30.71 12.79 -2.17
CA ASN A 280 30.44 12.88 -0.73
C ASN A 280 30.03 11.53 -0.13
N SER A 281 29.26 10.71 -0.86
CA SER A 281 28.87 9.37 -0.42
C SER A 281 30.10 8.46 -0.26
N ALA A 282 31.04 8.49 -1.19
CA ALA A 282 32.28 7.71 -1.13
C ALA A 282 33.16 8.09 0.07
N TYR A 283 33.18 9.38 0.44
CA TYR A 283 33.98 9.90 1.55
C TYR A 283 33.29 9.76 2.94
N LYS A 284 32.03 9.38 3.00
CA LYS A 284 31.37 9.01 4.29
C LYS A 284 32.05 7.82 4.98
N ASN A 285 32.80 7.00 4.26
CA ASN A 285 33.57 5.91 4.82
C ASN A 285 34.92 6.38 5.34
N VAL A 286 34.89 7.11 6.44
CA VAL A 286 36.08 7.71 7.10
C VAL A 286 37.10 6.63 7.51
N ILE A 287 36.69 5.39 7.75
CA ILE A 287 37.54 4.27 8.15
C ILE A 287 38.47 3.85 7.00
N GLU A 288 38.11 4.11 5.75
CA GLU A 288 38.96 3.78 4.58
C GLU A 288 39.92 4.89 4.15
N HIS A 289 39.84 6.07 4.77
CA HIS A 289 40.73 7.18 4.41
C HIS A 289 42.18 6.81 4.69
N ASN A 290 43.05 6.97 3.70
CA ASN A 290 44.49 6.74 3.78
C ASN A 290 44.92 5.29 4.10
N LYS A 291 44.08 4.28 3.88
CA LYS A 291 44.38 2.86 4.17
C LYS A 291 45.35 2.19 3.18
N SER A 292 45.67 2.79 2.04
CA SER A 292 46.57 2.21 1.04
C SER A 292 47.76 3.12 0.71
N ASN A 293 48.54 3.50 1.74
CA ASN A 293 49.84 4.08 1.56
C ASN A 293 50.85 3.01 1.13
N LEU A 294 50.81 2.63 -0.16
CA LEU A 294 51.97 2.06 -0.82
C LEU A 294 52.70 3.23 -1.44
N ALA A 295 53.87 3.53 -0.89
CA ALA A 295 54.79 4.54 -1.36
C ALA A 295 55.00 4.41 -2.89
N VAL A 296 54.71 5.46 -3.59
CA VAL A 296 55.23 5.63 -4.97
C VAL A 296 56.64 6.09 -4.83
N ASN A 297 57.60 5.19 -4.97
CA ASN A 297 58.98 5.59 -5.23
C ASN A 297 59.09 6.14 -6.64
N PRO A 298 59.49 7.40 -6.84
CA PRO A 298 59.79 7.91 -8.15
C PRO A 298 61.25 7.61 -8.49
N LYS A 299 61.52 6.50 -9.18
CA LYS A 299 62.67 6.28 -10.04
C LYS A 299 62.80 4.81 -10.41
N SER A 300 62.48 4.49 -11.62
CA SER A 300 63.30 3.66 -12.50
C SER A 300 62.75 3.77 -13.93
N GLU A 301 63.62 4.36 -14.74
CA GLU A 301 63.49 4.49 -16.17
C GLU A 301 63.43 3.13 -16.86
N ILE A 302 62.59 3.08 -17.85
CA ILE A 302 62.67 2.41 -19.14
C ILE A 302 63.92 1.55 -19.34
N SER A 303 63.75 0.28 -19.56
CA SER A 303 64.57 -0.48 -20.51
C SER A 303 63.70 -1.62 -21.05
N GLU A 304 63.40 -1.53 -22.36
CA GLU A 304 62.95 -2.62 -23.18
C GLU A 304 64.04 -3.71 -23.23
N PRO A 305 63.73 -4.97 -23.26
CA PRO A 305 64.60 -5.97 -23.84
C PRO A 305 64.12 -6.41 -25.21
N SER A 306 65.08 -6.24 -26.11
CA SER A 306 65.14 -6.72 -27.47
C SER A 306 64.82 -8.22 -27.62
N LYS A 307 64.27 -8.52 -28.77
CA LYS A 307 64.11 -9.84 -29.37
C LYS A 307 65.40 -10.67 -29.36
N SER A 308 65.25 -11.95 -28.97
CA SER A 308 66.07 -13.01 -29.49
C SER A 308 65.21 -14.25 -29.66
N GLU A 309 65.13 -14.69 -30.94
CA GLU A 309 64.60 -15.96 -31.41
C GLU A 309 65.43 -17.14 -30.83
N LYS A 310 64.73 -18.20 -30.45
CA LYS A 310 65.14 -19.60 -30.85
C LYS A 310 64.05 -20.61 -30.46
N SER A 311 63.49 -21.15 -31.47
CA SER A 311 63.24 -22.55 -31.85
C SER A 311 62.62 -23.53 -30.87
N SER A 312 61.43 -23.95 -31.30
CA SER A 312 60.89 -25.33 -31.42
C SER A 312 60.99 -26.30 -30.22
N ASN A 313 59.82 -26.64 -29.64
CA ASN A 313 59.35 -28.00 -29.68
C ASN A 313 57.86 -28.02 -29.30
N ASP A 314 57.07 -28.77 -30.09
CA ASP A 314 55.70 -29.15 -29.88
C ASP A 314 55.54 -29.88 -28.56
N ASP A 315 54.70 -29.38 -27.67
CA ASP A 315 53.85 -30.20 -26.80
C ASP A 315 52.57 -29.35 -26.58
N LEU A 316 51.49 -29.81 -27.21
CA LEU A 316 50.13 -29.36 -27.02
C LEU A 316 49.68 -29.81 -25.62
N GLU A 317 50.06 -29.05 -24.57
CA GLU A 317 49.29 -29.06 -23.34
C GLU A 317 48.08 -28.13 -23.55
N GLU A 318 46.89 -28.72 -23.64
CA GLU A 318 45.62 -28.03 -23.48
C GLU A 318 45.70 -27.29 -22.13
N GLU A 319 45.91 -25.97 -22.12
CA GLU A 319 45.68 -25.15 -20.95
C GLU A 319 44.18 -25.24 -20.60
N GLU A 320 43.82 -26.13 -19.66
CA GLU A 320 42.52 -26.10 -18.99
C GLU A 320 42.35 -24.67 -18.44
N GLU A 321 41.48 -23.87 -19.05
CA GLU A 321 41.09 -22.57 -18.55
C GLU A 321 40.63 -22.70 -17.11
N LYS A 322 41.35 -22.09 -16.17
CA LYS A 322 40.99 -22.11 -14.75
C LYS A 322 39.59 -21.50 -14.59
N PRO A 323 38.64 -22.26 -14.00
CA PRO A 323 37.25 -21.82 -13.88
C PRO A 323 37.17 -20.42 -13.30
N SER A 324 36.33 -19.55 -13.87
CA SER A 324 36.10 -18.19 -13.43
C SER A 324 35.66 -18.15 -11.95
N PHE A 325 35.69 -17.00 -11.36
CA PHE A 325 35.17 -16.84 -9.98
C PHE A 325 33.68 -17.22 -9.89
N ILE A 326 32.90 -16.85 -10.89
CA ILE A 326 31.46 -17.15 -10.96
C ILE A 326 31.25 -18.67 -11.09
N ASP A 327 31.97 -19.34 -11.98
CA ASP A 327 31.89 -20.80 -12.15
C ASP A 327 32.17 -21.57 -10.84
N ARG A 328 33.16 -21.08 -10.07
CA ARG A 328 33.47 -21.69 -8.76
C ARG A 328 32.36 -21.48 -7.75
N LEU A 329 31.69 -20.35 -7.78
CA LEU A 329 30.58 -20.04 -6.91
C LEU A 329 29.33 -20.89 -7.31
N GLU A 330 29.01 -20.95 -8.58
CA GLU A 330 27.91 -21.76 -9.11
C GLU A 330 28.14 -23.26 -8.84
N ASN A 331 29.32 -23.78 -9.10
CA ASN A 331 29.69 -25.16 -8.78
C ASN A 331 29.55 -25.48 -7.28
N PHE A 332 29.96 -24.57 -6.40
CA PHE A 332 29.77 -24.71 -4.95
C PHE A 332 28.30 -24.77 -4.57
N LEU A 333 27.47 -23.87 -5.14
CA LEU A 333 26.04 -23.82 -4.88
C LEU A 333 25.32 -25.04 -5.43
N ASN A 334 25.58 -25.40 -6.68
CA ASN A 334 25.00 -26.56 -7.37
C ASN A 334 25.31 -27.89 -6.69
N PHE A 335 26.46 -28.00 -6.04
CA PHE A 335 26.82 -29.20 -5.27
C PHE A 335 26.00 -29.38 -3.98
N ARG A 336 25.41 -28.31 -3.45
CA ARG A 336 24.74 -28.32 -2.12
C ARG A 336 23.27 -28.01 -2.17
N TYR A 337 22.84 -27.18 -3.09
CA TYR A 337 21.51 -26.59 -3.13
C TYR A 337 20.90 -26.62 -4.53
N CYS A 338 19.59 -26.67 -4.58
CA CYS A 338 18.80 -26.29 -5.74
C CYS A 338 18.08 -25.01 -5.40
N PHE A 339 18.04 -24.05 -6.33
CA PHE A 339 17.33 -22.79 -6.19
C PHE A 339 16.26 -22.66 -7.26
N ARG A 340 15.16 -21.96 -6.92
CA ARG A 340 14.16 -21.56 -7.89
C ARG A 340 13.59 -20.19 -7.53
N TYR A 341 13.22 -19.42 -8.53
CA TYR A 341 12.62 -18.11 -8.39
C TYR A 341 11.12 -18.19 -8.65
N ASN A 342 10.29 -17.92 -7.64
CA ASN A 342 8.84 -17.89 -7.76
C ASN A 342 8.41 -16.61 -8.45
N ILE A 343 7.94 -16.69 -9.71
CA ILE A 343 7.57 -15.53 -10.52
C ILE A 343 6.32 -14.81 -10.02
N VAL A 344 5.45 -15.50 -9.29
CA VAL A 344 4.21 -14.94 -8.74
C VAL A 344 4.53 -14.03 -7.56
N THR A 345 5.27 -14.53 -6.57
CA THR A 345 5.58 -13.78 -5.34
C THR A 345 6.88 -12.97 -5.43
N GLY A 346 7.72 -13.21 -6.44
CA GLY A 346 9.03 -12.60 -6.56
C GLY A 346 10.02 -13.07 -5.48
N LYS A 347 9.82 -14.25 -4.89
CA LYS A 347 10.64 -14.78 -3.80
C LYS A 347 11.46 -15.98 -4.26
N LEU A 348 12.69 -16.04 -3.76
CA LEU A 348 13.57 -17.18 -3.94
C LEU A 348 13.19 -18.33 -3.00
N GLN A 349 13.29 -19.54 -3.51
CA GLN A 349 13.16 -20.77 -2.74
C GLN A 349 14.39 -21.64 -2.96
N TYR A 350 14.76 -22.42 -1.96
CA TYR A 350 15.87 -23.34 -2.01
C TYR A 350 15.52 -24.68 -1.37
N LYS A 351 16.26 -25.70 -1.76
CA LYS A 351 16.32 -26.98 -1.05
C LYS A 351 17.75 -27.51 -1.10
N ALA A 352 18.18 -28.25 -0.07
CA ALA A 352 19.38 -29.04 -0.18
C ALA A 352 19.18 -30.17 -1.22
N ILE A 353 20.22 -30.58 -1.93
CA ILE A 353 20.12 -31.60 -3.02
C ILE A 353 19.39 -32.85 -2.57
N LYS A 354 19.60 -33.30 -1.34
CA LYS A 354 18.98 -34.52 -0.77
C LYS A 354 17.58 -34.24 -0.16
N ALA A 355 17.14 -32.98 -0.10
CA ALA A 355 15.86 -32.62 0.50
C ALA A 355 14.74 -32.61 -0.56
N THR A 356 13.55 -33.02 -0.15
CA THR A 356 12.36 -33.00 -1.00
C THR A 356 11.58 -31.69 -0.91
N LEU A 357 11.65 -31.01 0.25
CA LEU A 357 10.84 -29.82 0.53
C LEU A 357 11.59 -28.54 0.17
N TRP A 358 10.93 -27.68 -0.60
CA TRP A 358 11.36 -26.33 -0.87
C TRP A 358 11.11 -25.41 0.33
N LYS A 359 12.06 -24.54 0.64
CA LYS A 359 11.99 -23.57 1.73
C LYS A 359 12.24 -22.16 1.18
N PRO A 360 11.64 -21.10 1.76
CA PRO A 360 11.94 -19.74 1.35
C PRO A 360 13.39 -19.37 1.69
N VAL A 361 14.05 -18.64 0.80
CA VAL A 361 15.33 -17.99 1.09
C VAL A 361 15.06 -16.72 1.89
N THR A 362 15.50 -16.73 3.14
CA THR A 362 15.43 -15.59 4.06
C THR A 362 16.81 -14.98 4.26
N ASP A 363 16.90 -13.77 4.83
CA ASP A 363 18.18 -13.14 5.19
C ASP A 363 19.07 -14.07 6.03
N PHE A 364 18.46 -14.84 6.94
CA PHE A 364 19.18 -15.83 7.73
C PHE A 364 19.80 -16.94 6.85
N VAL A 365 19.05 -17.41 5.87
CA VAL A 365 19.50 -18.47 4.93
C VAL A 365 20.59 -17.94 4.03
N GLU A 366 20.44 -16.73 3.46
CA GLU A 366 21.48 -16.07 2.64
C GLU A 366 22.80 -15.94 3.40
N ASN A 367 22.74 -15.42 4.63
CA ASN A 367 23.92 -15.28 5.48
C ASN A 367 24.53 -16.63 5.88
N SER A 368 23.71 -17.66 6.05
CA SER A 368 24.19 -19.03 6.33
C SER A 368 24.92 -19.62 5.14
N ILE A 369 24.36 -19.48 3.94
CA ILE A 369 24.96 -19.91 2.68
C ILE A 369 26.29 -19.16 2.44
N LEU A 370 26.28 -17.83 2.62
CA LEU A 370 27.50 -17.00 2.51
C LEU A 370 28.59 -17.49 3.46
N ARG A 371 28.25 -17.80 4.71
CA ARG A 371 29.20 -18.36 5.67
C ARG A 371 29.82 -19.69 5.19
N GLU A 372 29.04 -20.56 4.56
CA GLU A 372 29.52 -21.81 4.00
C GLU A 372 30.45 -21.61 2.80
N ILE A 373 30.10 -20.67 1.89
CA ILE A 373 30.93 -20.27 0.76
C ILE A 373 32.29 -19.78 1.23
N LEU A 374 32.32 -18.90 2.25
CA LEU A 374 33.56 -18.37 2.83
C LEU A 374 34.41 -19.46 3.50
N LYS A 375 33.77 -20.43 4.19
CA LYS A 375 34.48 -21.60 4.75
C LYS A 375 35.11 -22.47 3.67
N ALA A 376 34.49 -22.56 2.50
CA ALA A 376 35.05 -23.25 1.35
C ALA A 376 36.12 -22.45 0.60
N LYS A 377 36.57 -21.31 1.18
CA LYS A 377 37.59 -20.40 0.61
C LYS A 377 37.20 -19.81 -0.76
N VAL A 378 35.92 -19.80 -1.11
CA VAL A 378 35.39 -19.09 -2.28
C VAL A 378 35.16 -17.64 -1.88
N LYS A 379 35.83 -16.69 -2.55
CA LYS A 379 35.65 -15.26 -2.29
C LYS A 379 34.26 -14.85 -2.76
N CYS A 380 33.38 -14.43 -1.84
CA CYS A 380 32.03 -13.98 -2.14
C CYS A 380 31.59 -12.92 -1.11
N ASN A 381 30.79 -11.98 -1.51
CA ASN A 381 30.07 -11.09 -0.61
C ASN A 381 28.55 -11.27 -0.78
N ILE A 382 27.78 -10.72 0.14
CA ILE A 382 26.32 -10.90 0.15
C ILE A 382 25.65 -10.35 -1.12
N ASN A 383 26.14 -9.22 -1.66
CA ASN A 383 25.57 -8.62 -2.86
C ASN A 383 25.85 -9.48 -4.09
N THR A 384 27.05 -10.05 -4.20
CA THR A 384 27.37 -10.99 -5.30
C THR A 384 26.47 -12.22 -5.23
N LEU A 385 26.29 -12.81 -4.05
CA LEU A 385 25.36 -13.94 -3.87
C LEU A 385 23.93 -13.57 -4.25
N ARG A 386 23.43 -12.43 -3.77
CA ARG A 386 22.07 -11.95 -4.10
C ARG A 386 21.89 -11.71 -5.59
N ASN A 387 22.86 -11.04 -6.24
CA ASN A 387 22.77 -10.78 -7.68
C ASN A 387 22.76 -12.09 -8.51
N LEU A 388 23.57 -13.08 -8.14
CA LEU A 388 23.57 -14.38 -8.77
C LEU A 388 22.21 -15.09 -8.57
N LEU A 389 21.70 -15.15 -7.34
CA LEU A 389 20.43 -15.81 -7.03
C LEU A 389 19.20 -15.12 -7.66
N HIS A 390 19.30 -13.83 -8.02
CA HIS A 390 18.24 -13.09 -8.73
C HIS A 390 18.49 -12.96 -10.24
N SER A 391 19.40 -13.78 -10.80
CA SER A 391 19.66 -13.89 -12.24
C SER A 391 19.00 -15.14 -12.83
N ASP A 392 19.30 -15.40 -14.08
CA ASP A 392 18.91 -16.62 -14.81
C ASP A 392 19.58 -17.91 -14.28
N TYR A 393 20.53 -17.79 -13.34
CA TYR A 393 21.05 -18.92 -12.56
C TYR A 393 19.94 -19.68 -11.83
N CYS A 394 18.90 -18.99 -11.33
CA CYS A 394 17.77 -19.62 -10.68
C CYS A 394 16.64 -19.90 -11.67
N GLN A 395 16.25 -21.19 -11.76
CA GLN A 395 15.12 -21.59 -12.59
C GLN A 395 13.84 -20.85 -12.16
N GLN A 396 13.13 -20.28 -13.10
CA GLN A 396 11.82 -19.68 -12.86
C GLN A 396 10.78 -20.76 -12.57
N TYR A 397 9.92 -20.48 -11.60
CA TYR A 397 8.89 -21.40 -11.12
C TYR A 397 7.54 -20.66 -11.03
N ASP A 398 6.53 -21.16 -11.71
CA ASP A 398 5.14 -20.72 -11.60
C ASP A 398 4.32 -21.76 -10.86
N PRO A 399 3.90 -21.53 -9.61
CA PRO A 399 3.16 -22.49 -8.80
C PRO A 399 1.79 -22.84 -9.37
N PHE A 400 1.15 -21.90 -10.09
CA PHE A 400 -0.14 -22.17 -10.71
C PHE A 400 0.03 -23.05 -11.95
N LYS A 401 0.99 -22.70 -12.81
CA LYS A 401 1.28 -23.47 -14.01
C LYS A 401 1.63 -24.92 -13.67
N ASP A 402 2.57 -25.11 -12.75
CA ASP A 402 2.99 -26.44 -12.30
C ASP A 402 1.81 -27.25 -11.74
N TYR A 403 1.01 -26.63 -10.83
CA TYR A 403 -0.16 -27.29 -10.27
C TYR A 403 -1.16 -27.74 -11.35
N PHE A 404 -1.51 -26.82 -12.26
CA PHE A 404 -2.50 -27.12 -13.30
C PHE A 404 -1.95 -28.08 -14.38
N GLU A 405 -0.65 -28.11 -14.66
CA GLU A 405 -0.04 -29.08 -15.58
C GLU A 405 -0.05 -30.48 -15.00
N ASP A 406 0.20 -30.64 -13.70
CA ASP A 406 0.22 -31.91 -12.98
C ASP A 406 -1.18 -32.51 -12.74
N LEU A 407 -2.27 -31.74 -12.92
CA LEU A 407 -3.63 -32.24 -12.77
C LEU A 407 -3.94 -33.29 -13.83
N LYS A 408 -4.36 -34.48 -13.40
CA LYS A 408 -4.86 -35.54 -14.28
C LYS A 408 -6.12 -35.07 -15.00
N THR A 409 -6.24 -35.42 -16.25
CA THR A 409 -7.46 -35.17 -17.04
C THR A 409 -8.65 -35.85 -16.38
N ASN A 410 -9.78 -35.18 -16.37
CA ASN A 410 -11.04 -35.80 -15.90
C ASN A 410 -11.50 -36.81 -16.97
N GLU A 411 -11.44 -38.09 -16.65
CA GLU A 411 -11.81 -39.18 -17.58
C GLU A 411 -13.25 -39.67 -17.36
N ASP A 412 -13.92 -39.20 -16.32
CA ASP A 412 -15.29 -39.60 -15.99
C ASP A 412 -16.31 -38.49 -16.40
N GLU A 413 -17.59 -38.90 -16.55
CA GLU A 413 -18.69 -38.01 -16.90
C GLU A 413 -19.27 -37.25 -15.67
N THR A 414 -18.64 -37.36 -14.52
CA THR A 414 -19.13 -36.78 -13.25
C THR A 414 -18.95 -35.27 -13.23
N ASP A 415 -20.01 -34.53 -12.90
CA ASP A 415 -19.89 -33.07 -12.66
C ASP A 415 -19.36 -32.79 -11.25
N HIS A 416 -18.04 -32.78 -11.10
CA HIS A 416 -17.35 -32.55 -9.84
C HIS A 416 -17.55 -31.13 -9.30
N ILE A 417 -17.72 -30.14 -10.19
CA ILE A 417 -18.02 -28.76 -9.79
C ILE A 417 -19.42 -28.68 -9.20
N LEU A 418 -20.38 -29.37 -9.81
CA LEU A 418 -21.75 -29.42 -9.28
C LEU A 418 -21.80 -30.17 -7.95
N ASN A 419 -21.08 -31.29 -7.81
CA ASN A 419 -20.97 -32.02 -6.54
C ASN A 419 -20.40 -31.12 -5.42
N LEU A 420 -19.38 -30.32 -5.74
CA LEU A 420 -18.83 -29.33 -4.80
C LEU A 420 -19.83 -28.24 -4.47
N ALA A 421 -20.56 -27.71 -5.45
CA ALA A 421 -21.63 -26.72 -5.23
C ALA A 421 -22.73 -27.25 -4.30
N ASN A 422 -23.08 -28.54 -4.43
CA ASN A 422 -24.14 -29.18 -3.66
C ASN A 422 -23.77 -29.44 -2.17
N THR A 423 -22.54 -29.21 -1.75
CA THR A 423 -22.18 -29.16 -0.33
C THR A 423 -22.73 -27.92 0.39
N ILE A 424 -23.26 -26.96 -0.36
CA ILE A 424 -23.98 -25.80 0.15
C ILE A 424 -25.42 -25.85 -0.31
N THR A 425 -26.34 -25.71 0.64
CA THR A 425 -27.76 -25.49 0.37
C THR A 425 -28.09 -24.02 0.55
N THR A 426 -28.71 -23.42 -0.47
CA THR A 426 -29.10 -22.02 -0.50
C THR A 426 -30.58 -21.85 -0.81
N THR A 427 -31.16 -20.71 -0.46
CA THR A 427 -32.55 -20.36 -0.80
C THR A 427 -32.82 -20.28 -2.31
N LYS A 428 -31.76 -20.20 -3.15
CA LYS A 428 -31.80 -20.14 -4.62
C LYS A 428 -30.82 -21.13 -5.23
N GLN A 429 -31.05 -22.43 -5.03
CA GLN A 429 -30.10 -23.49 -5.34
C GLN A 429 -29.69 -23.56 -6.82
N GLU A 430 -30.62 -23.46 -7.75
CA GLU A 430 -30.31 -23.52 -9.19
C GLU A 430 -29.42 -22.36 -9.64
N LEU A 431 -29.76 -21.14 -9.21
CA LEU A 431 -28.98 -19.94 -9.51
C LEU A 431 -27.57 -20.04 -8.86
N TRP A 432 -27.49 -20.59 -7.65
CA TRP A 432 -26.22 -20.85 -6.97
C TRP A 432 -25.32 -21.76 -7.77
N GLN A 433 -25.81 -22.91 -8.23
CA GLN A 433 -25.05 -23.89 -9.00
C GLN A 433 -24.50 -23.29 -10.31
N ILE A 434 -25.32 -22.55 -11.05
CA ILE A 434 -24.92 -21.86 -12.28
C ILE A 434 -23.83 -20.81 -11.99
N CYS A 435 -24.06 -19.96 -10.99
CA CYS A 435 -23.14 -18.89 -10.62
C CYS A 435 -21.81 -19.46 -10.12
N PHE A 436 -21.85 -20.50 -9.28
CA PHE A 436 -20.64 -21.15 -8.76
C PHE A 436 -19.80 -21.77 -9.87
N LYS A 437 -20.41 -22.55 -10.78
CA LYS A 437 -19.71 -23.17 -11.91
C LYS A 437 -18.97 -22.13 -12.74
N LYS A 438 -19.64 -21.03 -13.11
CA LYS A 438 -19.03 -19.93 -13.88
C LYS A 438 -17.91 -19.22 -13.11
N TRP A 439 -18.14 -18.90 -11.85
CA TRP A 439 -17.16 -18.25 -11.00
C TRP A 439 -15.93 -19.13 -10.76
N PHE A 440 -16.12 -20.44 -10.58
CA PHE A 440 -15.04 -21.39 -10.35
C PHE A 440 -14.17 -21.58 -11.60
N VAL A 441 -14.78 -21.69 -12.78
CA VAL A 441 -14.04 -21.73 -14.06
C VAL A 441 -13.32 -20.39 -14.30
N ALA A 442 -13.94 -19.25 -13.98
CA ALA A 442 -13.29 -17.94 -14.07
C ALA A 442 -12.05 -17.83 -13.15
N MET A 443 -12.08 -18.46 -11.98
CA MET A 443 -10.93 -18.49 -11.06
C MET A 443 -9.76 -19.25 -11.68
N VAL A 444 -10.01 -20.38 -12.33
CA VAL A 444 -8.98 -21.14 -13.07
C VAL A 444 -8.45 -20.31 -14.24
N ALA A 445 -9.33 -19.68 -15.02
CA ALA A 445 -8.93 -18.81 -16.12
C ALA A 445 -7.96 -17.70 -15.67
N CYS A 446 -8.23 -17.05 -14.52
CA CYS A 446 -7.42 -15.94 -14.00
C CYS A 446 -5.98 -16.34 -13.62
N VAL A 447 -5.76 -17.55 -13.15
CA VAL A 447 -4.43 -18.01 -12.74
C VAL A 447 -3.66 -18.68 -13.87
N THR A 448 -4.35 -19.13 -14.93
CA THR A 448 -3.74 -19.78 -16.09
C THR A 448 -3.56 -18.86 -17.30
N ASN A 449 -4.26 -17.72 -17.34
CA ASN A 449 -4.22 -16.76 -18.43
C ASN A 449 -4.17 -15.33 -17.89
N GLU A 450 -3.09 -14.62 -18.15
CA GLU A 450 -2.85 -13.25 -17.68
C GLU A 450 -3.88 -12.21 -18.16
N LYS A 451 -4.63 -12.51 -19.22
CA LYS A 451 -5.67 -11.63 -19.78
C LYS A 451 -7.06 -11.90 -19.22
N ALA A 452 -7.26 -13.05 -18.56
CA ALA A 452 -8.55 -13.42 -17.99
C ALA A 452 -8.80 -12.72 -16.66
N ILE A 453 -10.07 -12.37 -16.39
CA ILE A 453 -10.47 -11.68 -15.16
C ILE A 453 -11.78 -12.27 -14.65
N ASN A 454 -11.80 -12.65 -13.38
CA ASN A 454 -13.04 -12.93 -12.68
C ASN A 454 -13.63 -11.61 -12.15
N GLN A 455 -14.69 -11.13 -12.78
CA GLN A 455 -15.33 -9.84 -12.46
C GLN A 455 -16.42 -9.96 -11.38
N THR A 456 -16.51 -11.11 -10.71
CA THR A 456 -17.55 -11.40 -9.74
C THR A 456 -16.99 -11.89 -8.41
N VAL A 457 -17.77 -11.69 -7.36
CA VAL A 457 -17.48 -12.09 -5.98
C VAL A 457 -18.63 -12.95 -5.48
N ILE A 458 -18.36 -14.16 -5.03
CA ILE A 458 -19.36 -14.97 -4.30
C ILE A 458 -19.46 -14.41 -2.87
N VAL A 459 -20.69 -14.16 -2.42
CA VAL A 459 -20.95 -13.68 -1.06
C VAL A 459 -21.99 -14.57 -0.38
N PHE A 460 -21.59 -15.19 0.73
CA PHE A 460 -22.47 -15.98 1.56
C PHE A 460 -23.04 -15.16 2.69
N SER A 461 -24.35 -15.03 2.73
CA SER A 461 -25.13 -14.45 3.82
C SER A 461 -25.71 -15.58 4.69
N GLY A 462 -25.74 -15.41 6.01
CA GLY A 462 -26.32 -16.40 6.93
C GLY A 462 -25.72 -16.34 8.33
N LYS A 463 -26.28 -17.13 9.25
CA LYS A 463 -25.90 -17.13 10.66
C LYS A 463 -24.40 -17.32 10.86
N GLN A 464 -23.86 -16.75 11.94
CA GLN A 464 -22.48 -16.95 12.35
C GLN A 464 -22.25 -18.42 12.77
N GLY A 465 -21.06 -18.97 12.47
CA GLY A 465 -20.66 -20.32 12.87
C GLY A 465 -21.13 -21.46 11.96
N VAL A 466 -21.84 -21.20 10.86
CA VAL A 466 -22.29 -22.25 9.90
C VAL A 466 -21.18 -22.78 8.98
N GLY A 467 -19.93 -22.29 9.12
CA GLY A 467 -18.78 -22.80 8.37
C GLY A 467 -18.47 -22.08 7.04
N LYS A 468 -19.00 -20.88 6.80
CA LYS A 468 -18.80 -20.10 5.53
C LYS A 468 -17.32 -19.92 5.20
N THR A 469 -16.55 -19.32 6.10
CA THR A 469 -15.11 -19.07 5.93
C THR A 469 -14.33 -20.37 5.73
N THR A 470 -14.60 -21.39 6.55
CA THR A 470 -13.93 -22.69 6.46
C THR A 470 -14.15 -23.37 5.10
N TRP A 471 -15.37 -23.29 4.56
CA TRP A 471 -15.68 -23.85 3.26
C TRP A 471 -14.96 -23.11 2.14
N ILE A 472 -14.95 -21.77 2.18
CA ILE A 472 -14.23 -20.94 1.20
C ILE A 472 -12.72 -21.28 1.22
N GLU A 473 -12.13 -21.46 2.40
CA GLU A 473 -10.72 -21.81 2.55
C GLU A 473 -10.38 -23.20 2.02
N LYS A 474 -11.34 -24.13 2.04
CA LYS A 474 -11.18 -25.46 1.47
C LYS A 474 -11.19 -25.50 -0.05
N LEU A 475 -11.63 -24.41 -0.72
CA LEU A 475 -11.55 -24.31 -2.17
C LEU A 475 -10.10 -24.29 -2.67
N ILE A 476 -9.14 -23.91 -1.85
CA ILE A 476 -7.75 -23.85 -2.27
C ILE A 476 -7.04 -25.17 -2.01
N PRO A 477 -6.46 -25.80 -3.05
CA PRO A 477 -5.74 -27.06 -2.91
C PRO A 477 -4.49 -26.89 -2.05
N LYS A 478 -4.08 -27.96 -1.37
CA LYS A 478 -2.94 -27.93 -0.42
C LYS A 478 -1.65 -27.32 -1.00
N PRO A 479 -1.22 -27.61 -2.25
CA PRO A 479 -0.01 -27.00 -2.83
C PRO A 479 -0.09 -25.49 -3.04
N LEU A 480 -1.30 -24.93 -3.13
CA LEU A 480 -1.55 -23.51 -3.39
C LEU A 480 -2.04 -22.74 -2.16
N LYS A 481 -1.98 -23.32 -0.95
CA LYS A 481 -2.47 -22.66 0.28
C LYS A 481 -1.84 -21.30 0.56
N ASP A 482 -0.56 -21.11 0.22
CA ASP A 482 0.16 -19.84 0.40
C ASP A 482 -0.33 -18.72 -0.54
N TYR A 483 -1.17 -19.06 -1.52
CA TYR A 483 -1.75 -18.12 -2.49
C TYR A 483 -3.21 -17.79 -2.18
N MET A 484 -3.56 -17.85 -0.93
CA MET A 484 -4.85 -17.42 -0.41
C MET A 484 -4.66 -16.35 0.68
N PHE A 485 -5.54 -15.37 0.63
CA PHE A 485 -5.69 -14.40 1.72
C PHE A 485 -7.11 -14.49 2.28
N SER A 486 -7.24 -14.56 3.61
CA SER A 486 -8.53 -14.52 4.31
C SER A 486 -8.48 -13.41 5.36
N GLY A 487 -9.43 -12.50 5.33
CA GLY A 487 -9.50 -11.37 6.25
C GLY A 487 -10.06 -10.09 5.62
N THR A 488 -9.97 -9.00 6.34
CA THR A 488 -10.41 -7.68 5.88
C THR A 488 -9.35 -7.04 4.99
N ILE A 489 -9.72 -6.61 3.81
CA ILE A 489 -8.84 -5.83 2.94
C ILE A 489 -9.16 -4.34 3.05
N ASN A 490 -8.11 -3.51 2.99
CA ASN A 490 -8.29 -2.08 2.77
C ASN A 490 -8.07 -1.77 1.28
N PRO A 491 -9.14 -1.45 0.53
CA PRO A 491 -9.04 -1.24 -0.92
C PRO A 491 -8.06 -0.13 -1.33
N ASN A 492 -7.71 0.77 -0.41
CA ASN A 492 -6.79 1.88 -0.64
C ASN A 492 -5.33 1.55 -0.28
N ASN A 493 -5.03 0.33 0.20
CA ASN A 493 -3.69 -0.08 0.60
C ASN A 493 -2.92 -0.72 -0.58
N LYS A 494 -1.61 -0.45 -0.65
CA LYS A 494 -0.72 -1.11 -1.62
C LYS A 494 -0.63 -2.63 -1.41
N ASP A 495 -0.73 -3.10 -0.17
CA ASP A 495 -0.70 -4.54 0.14
C ASP A 495 -1.86 -5.28 -0.52
N THR A 496 -3.03 -4.64 -0.64
CA THR A 496 -4.17 -5.18 -1.40
C THR A 496 -3.82 -5.43 -2.87
N LEU A 497 -3.03 -4.55 -3.49
CA LEU A 497 -2.57 -4.75 -4.87
C LEU A 497 -1.61 -5.94 -4.99
N ILE A 498 -0.78 -6.19 -3.97
CA ILE A 498 0.08 -7.37 -3.90
C ILE A 498 -0.78 -8.63 -3.85
N HIS A 499 -1.77 -8.68 -2.95
CA HIS A 499 -2.69 -9.82 -2.87
C HIS A 499 -3.44 -10.07 -4.18
N LEU A 500 -3.83 -9.02 -4.93
CA LEU A 500 -4.45 -9.18 -6.24
C LEU A 500 -3.55 -9.87 -7.27
N ALA A 501 -2.24 -9.65 -7.20
CA ALA A 501 -1.26 -10.25 -8.12
C ALA A 501 -0.82 -11.65 -7.70
N GLU A 502 -0.70 -11.89 -6.38
CA GLU A 502 -0.10 -13.10 -5.83
C GLU A 502 -1.12 -14.18 -5.47
N CYS A 503 -2.32 -13.80 -4.98
CA CYS A 503 -3.30 -14.76 -4.54
C CYS A 503 -4.13 -15.34 -5.70
N MET A 504 -4.56 -16.59 -5.55
CA MET A 504 -5.58 -17.22 -6.35
C MET A 504 -6.99 -16.84 -5.86
N LEU A 505 -7.17 -16.76 -4.54
CA LEU A 505 -8.43 -16.44 -3.89
C LEU A 505 -8.21 -15.46 -2.73
N ILE A 506 -9.03 -14.44 -2.69
CA ILE A 506 -9.14 -13.52 -1.56
C ILE A 506 -10.51 -13.71 -0.92
N ASN A 507 -10.55 -14.19 0.30
CA ASN A 507 -11.76 -14.28 1.11
C ASN A 507 -11.92 -13.01 1.94
N LEU A 508 -13.01 -12.30 1.69
CA LEU A 508 -13.39 -11.06 2.36
C LEU A 508 -14.28 -11.40 3.56
N ASP A 509 -13.68 -11.52 4.73
CA ASP A 509 -14.45 -11.68 5.95
C ASP A 509 -15.10 -10.36 6.36
N GLU A 510 -16.34 -10.44 6.87
CA GLU A 510 -17.11 -9.30 7.38
C GLU A 510 -17.26 -8.18 6.33
N LEU A 511 -17.65 -8.54 5.11
CA LEU A 511 -17.84 -7.60 4.00
C LEU A 511 -18.87 -6.49 4.35
N GLU A 512 -19.79 -6.77 5.30
CA GLU A 512 -20.76 -5.82 5.84
C GLU A 512 -20.13 -4.59 6.53
N ASN A 513 -18.89 -4.68 6.99
CA ASN A 513 -18.19 -3.59 7.67
C ASN A 513 -17.63 -2.53 6.70
N LEU A 514 -17.62 -2.82 5.39
CA LEU A 514 -17.16 -1.87 4.39
C LEU A 514 -18.15 -0.72 4.19
N ASN A 515 -17.67 0.50 4.29
CA ASN A 515 -18.48 1.68 3.99
C ASN A 515 -18.71 1.84 2.47
N ARG A 516 -19.63 2.74 2.08
CA ARG A 516 -20.03 2.94 0.68
C ARG A 516 -18.85 3.29 -0.25
N THR A 517 -17.88 4.05 0.24
CA THR A 517 -16.69 4.43 -0.55
C THR A 517 -15.78 3.23 -0.76
N GLU A 518 -15.58 2.41 0.27
CA GLU A 518 -14.76 1.20 0.20
C GLU A 518 -15.36 0.15 -0.71
N ILE A 519 -16.69 -0.03 -0.69
CA ILE A 519 -17.41 -0.88 -1.65
C ILE A 519 -17.22 -0.36 -3.09
N GLY A 520 -17.24 0.96 -3.30
CA GLY A 520 -16.93 1.57 -4.59
C GLY A 520 -15.54 1.22 -5.08
N THR A 521 -14.53 1.37 -4.23
CA THR A 521 -13.13 1.03 -4.54
C THR A 521 -12.96 -0.50 -4.73
N LEU A 522 -13.63 -1.32 -3.93
CA LEU A 522 -13.63 -2.79 -4.11
C LEU A 522 -14.15 -3.18 -5.50
N LYS A 523 -15.22 -2.55 -5.98
CA LYS A 523 -15.75 -2.78 -7.34
C LYS A 523 -14.74 -2.43 -8.43
N GLU A 524 -13.94 -1.39 -8.22
CA GLU A 524 -12.83 -1.04 -9.12
C GLU A 524 -11.75 -2.15 -9.10
N LEU A 525 -11.37 -2.63 -7.92
CA LEU A 525 -10.39 -3.71 -7.76
C LEU A 525 -10.86 -5.02 -8.41
N ILE A 526 -12.15 -5.37 -8.28
CA ILE A 526 -12.74 -6.57 -8.90
C ILE A 526 -12.62 -6.54 -10.42
N THR A 527 -12.74 -5.37 -11.04
CA THR A 527 -12.69 -5.22 -12.50
C THR A 527 -11.33 -4.79 -13.03
N LYS A 528 -10.34 -4.59 -12.16
CA LYS A 528 -8.99 -4.19 -12.57
C LYS A 528 -8.33 -5.28 -13.40
N THR A 529 -7.76 -4.90 -14.55
CA THR A 529 -7.16 -5.85 -15.50
C THR A 529 -5.67 -6.07 -15.27
N GLN A 530 -4.97 -5.03 -14.86
CA GLN A 530 -3.53 -5.03 -14.63
C GLN A 530 -3.19 -4.27 -13.35
N ILE A 531 -2.11 -4.68 -12.74
CA ILE A 531 -1.60 -4.07 -11.51
C ILE A 531 -0.23 -3.50 -11.82
N ARG A 532 -0.13 -2.15 -11.81
CA ARG A 532 1.17 -1.48 -11.92
C ARG A 532 1.67 -1.15 -10.53
N MET A 533 2.77 -1.79 -10.15
CA MET A 533 3.40 -1.53 -8.85
C MET A 533 4.91 -1.83 -8.90
N ARG A 534 5.62 -1.25 -7.95
CA ARG A 534 7.01 -1.60 -7.68
C ARG A 534 7.02 -2.62 -6.55
N LYS A 535 7.56 -3.82 -6.79
CA LYS A 535 7.76 -4.83 -5.76
C LYS A 535 8.69 -4.30 -4.67
N ALA A 536 8.57 -4.82 -3.46
CA ALA A 536 9.51 -4.50 -2.39
C ALA A 536 10.94 -4.83 -2.86
N TYR A 537 11.87 -3.86 -2.69
CA TYR A 537 13.26 -3.93 -3.17
C TYR A 537 13.47 -3.93 -4.71
N GLY A 538 12.40 -3.88 -5.51
CA GLY A 538 12.52 -3.70 -6.96
C GLY A 538 12.93 -2.28 -7.33
N HIS A 539 13.73 -2.08 -8.37
CA HIS A 539 14.11 -0.76 -8.86
C HIS A 539 13.09 -0.19 -9.85
N ASN A 540 12.36 -1.05 -10.57
CA ASN A 540 11.43 -0.68 -11.62
C ASN A 540 9.97 -0.94 -11.24
N ASN A 541 9.05 -0.17 -11.85
CA ASN A 541 7.63 -0.49 -11.84
C ASN A 541 7.36 -1.64 -12.80
N GLU A 542 6.72 -2.69 -12.32
CA GLU A 542 6.31 -3.85 -13.09
C GLU A 542 4.79 -3.82 -13.34
N SER A 543 4.37 -4.33 -14.49
CA SER A 543 2.97 -4.61 -14.78
C SER A 543 2.72 -6.07 -14.48
N LEU A 544 1.94 -6.34 -13.43
CA LEU A 544 1.63 -7.69 -12.97
C LEU A 544 0.22 -8.08 -13.43
N PRO A 545 0.00 -9.33 -13.83
CA PRO A 545 -1.35 -9.83 -14.08
C PRO A 545 -2.16 -9.88 -12.79
N ARG A 546 -3.46 -9.65 -12.90
CA ARG A 546 -4.39 -9.79 -11.79
C ARG A 546 -4.89 -11.24 -11.75
N ARG A 547 -4.46 -12.01 -10.74
CA ARG A 547 -4.77 -13.44 -10.58
C ARG A 547 -5.93 -13.72 -9.63
N ALA A 548 -6.12 -12.87 -8.61
CA ALA A 548 -7.05 -13.15 -7.53
C ALA A 548 -8.52 -13.19 -7.97
N SER A 549 -9.25 -14.20 -7.56
CA SER A 549 -10.71 -14.21 -7.49
C SER A 549 -11.15 -13.83 -6.07
N PHE A 550 -12.40 -13.41 -5.92
CA PHE A 550 -12.93 -12.98 -4.63
C PHE A 550 -14.09 -13.87 -4.18
N ALA A 551 -14.10 -14.18 -2.90
CA ALA A 551 -15.25 -14.68 -2.17
C ALA A 551 -15.43 -13.85 -0.88
N GLY A 552 -16.56 -13.94 -0.23
CA GLY A 552 -16.76 -13.25 1.03
C GLY A 552 -17.92 -13.81 1.84
N SER A 553 -17.96 -13.42 3.11
CA SER A 553 -19.02 -13.80 4.03
C SER A 553 -19.58 -12.58 4.76
N VAL A 554 -20.89 -12.62 5.03
CA VAL A 554 -21.62 -11.63 5.81
C VAL A 554 -22.56 -12.33 6.79
N ASN A 555 -22.81 -11.68 7.93
CA ASN A 555 -23.72 -12.18 8.94
C ASN A 555 -25.10 -11.53 8.87
N THR A 556 -25.21 -10.42 8.16
CA THR A 556 -26.45 -9.67 7.96
C THR A 556 -27.05 -9.96 6.58
N ALA A 557 -28.37 -10.05 6.52
CA ALA A 557 -29.06 -10.25 5.23
C ALA A 557 -28.92 -9.01 4.32
N GLN A 558 -28.89 -7.80 4.88
CA GLN A 558 -28.82 -6.55 4.12
C GLN A 558 -27.44 -5.89 4.32
N PHE A 559 -26.61 -5.96 3.30
CA PHE A 559 -25.24 -5.44 3.35
C PHE A 559 -24.84 -4.63 2.09
N LEU A 560 -25.59 -4.74 1.00
CA LEU A 560 -25.29 -4.01 -0.24
C LEU A 560 -25.76 -2.56 -0.15
N ASN A 561 -24.82 -1.64 -0.04
CA ASN A 561 -25.06 -0.19 0.03
C ASN A 561 -25.24 0.50 -1.32
N ASP A 562 -25.18 -0.22 -2.44
CA ASP A 562 -25.18 0.38 -3.78
C ASP A 562 -26.20 -0.26 -4.71
N THR A 563 -27.07 0.59 -5.24
CA THR A 563 -28.10 0.22 -6.22
C THR A 563 -27.55 0.08 -7.66
N THR A 564 -26.29 0.52 -7.90
CA THR A 564 -25.67 0.49 -9.22
C THR A 564 -24.43 -0.41 -9.20
N GLY A 565 -24.46 -1.50 -9.98
CA GLY A 565 -23.31 -2.40 -10.11
C GLY A 565 -23.33 -3.60 -9.16
N SER A 566 -24.46 -3.94 -8.56
CA SER A 566 -24.66 -5.14 -7.74
C SER A 566 -24.40 -6.44 -8.52
N ARG A 567 -24.40 -6.42 -9.85
CA ARG A 567 -24.09 -7.56 -10.73
C ARG A 567 -22.72 -8.20 -10.50
N ARG A 568 -21.80 -7.51 -9.78
CA ARG A 568 -20.49 -8.08 -9.43
C ARG A 568 -20.55 -8.99 -8.21
N PHE A 569 -21.60 -8.87 -7.41
CA PHE A 569 -21.80 -9.66 -6.20
C PHE A 569 -22.78 -10.78 -6.49
N LEU A 570 -22.36 -12.02 -6.31
CA LEU A 570 -23.18 -13.23 -6.42
C LEU A 570 -23.59 -13.61 -5.00
N CYS A 571 -24.70 -13.03 -4.54
CA CYS A 571 -25.14 -13.13 -3.14
C CYS A 571 -26.08 -14.31 -2.95
N PHE A 572 -25.80 -15.15 -1.96
CA PHE A 572 -26.62 -16.31 -1.62
C PHE A 572 -26.82 -16.41 -0.12
N GLU A 573 -28.07 -16.57 0.29
CA GLU A 573 -28.41 -16.90 1.66
C GLU A 573 -28.23 -18.40 1.86
N VAL A 574 -27.38 -18.74 2.82
CA VAL A 574 -26.97 -20.11 3.11
C VAL A 574 -27.86 -20.68 4.21
N GLU A 575 -28.51 -21.79 3.90
CA GLU A 575 -29.29 -22.58 4.85
C GLU A 575 -28.42 -23.62 5.55
N HIS A 576 -27.57 -24.32 4.78
CA HIS A 576 -26.68 -25.35 5.29
C HIS A 576 -25.36 -25.41 4.52
N ILE A 577 -24.25 -25.67 5.21
CA ILE A 577 -22.91 -25.91 4.62
C ILE A 577 -22.34 -27.20 5.21
N GLU A 578 -22.04 -28.17 4.33
CA GLU A 578 -21.24 -29.33 4.68
C GLU A 578 -19.75 -28.98 4.57
N TYR A 579 -19.24 -28.16 5.48
CA TYR A 579 -17.84 -27.72 5.47
C TYR A 579 -16.83 -28.84 5.80
N THR A 580 -17.30 -30.01 6.28
CA THR A 580 -16.49 -31.20 6.57
C THR A 580 -16.40 -32.18 5.39
N HIS A 581 -16.98 -31.84 4.23
CA HIS A 581 -16.97 -32.71 3.06
C HIS A 581 -15.57 -33.24 2.68
N ASN A 582 -15.53 -34.43 2.08
CA ASN A 582 -14.29 -35.09 1.59
C ASN A 582 -14.19 -35.10 0.06
N ILE A 583 -14.80 -34.13 -0.63
CA ILE A 583 -14.72 -34.02 -2.08
C ILE A 583 -13.28 -33.71 -2.47
N ASP A 584 -12.74 -34.45 -3.46
CA ASP A 584 -11.42 -34.15 -4.02
C ASP A 584 -11.51 -32.90 -4.91
N ILE A 585 -10.98 -31.80 -4.38
CA ILE A 585 -10.99 -30.51 -5.07
C ILE A 585 -10.17 -30.56 -6.37
N ASN A 586 -9.19 -31.46 -6.50
CA ASN A 586 -8.37 -31.57 -7.71
C ASN A 586 -9.20 -32.02 -8.91
N LEU A 587 -10.21 -32.89 -8.70
CA LEU A 587 -11.12 -33.31 -9.78
C LEU A 587 -11.99 -32.15 -10.26
N ALA A 588 -12.48 -31.31 -9.33
CA ALA A 588 -13.21 -30.09 -9.72
C ALA A 588 -12.32 -29.10 -10.49
N TYR A 589 -11.06 -28.94 -10.11
CA TYR A 589 -10.11 -28.12 -10.87
C TYR A 589 -9.73 -28.72 -12.22
N ALA A 590 -9.59 -30.04 -12.33
CA ALA A 590 -9.36 -30.73 -13.61
C ALA A 590 -10.53 -30.47 -14.58
N GLN A 591 -11.77 -30.61 -14.09
CA GLN A 591 -12.97 -30.31 -14.85
C GLN A 591 -13.06 -28.82 -15.26
N ALA A 592 -12.76 -27.91 -14.33
CA ALA A 592 -12.78 -26.48 -14.63
C ALA A 592 -11.72 -26.09 -15.67
N LYS A 593 -10.51 -26.68 -15.60
CA LYS A 593 -9.45 -26.51 -16.60
C LYS A 593 -9.87 -27.04 -17.97
N GLN A 594 -10.57 -28.20 -18.02
CA GLN A 594 -11.11 -28.76 -19.25
C GLN A 594 -12.18 -27.84 -19.86
N LEU A 595 -13.17 -27.43 -19.06
CA LEU A 595 -14.22 -26.50 -19.50
C LEU A 595 -13.61 -25.18 -20.03
N TYR A 596 -12.59 -24.67 -19.39
CA TYR A 596 -11.90 -23.46 -19.86
C TYR A 596 -11.22 -23.68 -21.22
N LYS A 597 -10.58 -24.84 -21.45
CA LYS A 597 -9.97 -25.21 -22.73
C LYS A 597 -11.00 -25.41 -23.84
N GLU A 598 -12.21 -25.81 -23.49
CA GLU A 598 -13.36 -26.01 -24.39
C GLU A 598 -14.16 -24.74 -24.63
N ASP A 599 -13.59 -23.55 -24.31
CA ASP A 599 -14.22 -22.23 -24.47
C ASP A 599 -15.54 -22.07 -23.71
N PHE A 600 -15.70 -22.75 -22.56
CA PHE A 600 -16.87 -22.53 -21.69
C PHE A 600 -17.02 -21.07 -21.31
N ARG A 601 -18.22 -20.52 -21.50
CA ARG A 601 -18.54 -19.14 -21.17
C ARG A 601 -18.63 -18.95 -19.66
N TYR A 602 -17.58 -18.50 -19.03
CA TYR A 602 -17.50 -18.24 -17.58
C TYR A 602 -17.96 -16.83 -17.17
N TRP A 603 -18.29 -15.96 -18.11
CA TRP A 603 -18.88 -14.64 -17.83
C TRP A 603 -20.41 -14.69 -17.98
N PHE A 604 -21.10 -13.70 -17.38
CA PHE A 604 -22.55 -13.61 -17.38
C PHE A 604 -23.06 -12.76 -18.54
N ASN A 605 -24.10 -13.22 -19.23
CA ASN A 605 -24.79 -12.45 -20.25
C ASN A 605 -25.81 -11.47 -19.63
N GLN A 606 -26.51 -10.69 -20.46
CA GLN A 606 -27.45 -9.68 -19.96
C GLN A 606 -28.68 -10.27 -19.24
N GLU A 607 -29.15 -11.44 -19.64
CA GLU A 607 -30.30 -12.12 -19.02
C GLU A 607 -29.92 -12.65 -17.64
N GLU A 608 -28.77 -13.35 -17.54
CA GLU A 608 -28.22 -13.83 -16.29
C GLU A 608 -27.90 -12.67 -15.32
N ILE A 609 -27.41 -11.53 -15.85
CA ILE A 609 -27.20 -10.31 -15.04
C ILE A 609 -28.50 -9.76 -14.49
N LYS A 610 -29.63 -9.80 -15.26
CA LYS A 610 -30.92 -9.38 -14.75
C LYS A 610 -31.40 -10.27 -13.60
N GLU A 611 -31.20 -11.58 -13.72
CA GLU A 611 -31.54 -12.55 -12.68
C GLU A 611 -30.72 -12.36 -11.43
N ILE A 612 -29.38 -12.18 -11.55
CA ILE A 612 -28.48 -11.85 -10.44
C ILE A 612 -28.91 -10.55 -9.76
N ASN A 613 -29.23 -9.51 -10.54
CA ASN A 613 -29.67 -8.23 -9.95
C ASN A 613 -31.00 -8.38 -9.20
N ALA A 614 -31.95 -9.14 -9.75
CA ALA A 614 -33.25 -9.42 -9.08
C ALA A 614 -33.00 -10.20 -7.75
N ASN A 615 -32.13 -11.19 -7.79
CA ASN A 615 -31.72 -11.89 -6.56
C ASN A 615 -31.07 -10.95 -5.55
N ASN A 616 -30.22 -10.02 -6.00
CA ASN A 616 -29.48 -9.11 -5.12
C ASN A 616 -30.34 -8.01 -4.50
N GLU A 617 -31.56 -7.77 -4.96
CA GLU A 617 -32.47 -6.76 -4.39
C GLU A 617 -32.75 -7.02 -2.89
N GLN A 618 -32.87 -8.28 -2.49
CA GLN A 618 -33.11 -8.66 -1.09
C GLN A 618 -31.93 -8.34 -0.15
N TYR A 619 -30.70 -8.25 -0.70
CA TYR A 619 -29.49 -7.96 0.07
C TYR A 619 -29.16 -6.46 0.13
N GLN A 620 -29.94 -5.61 -0.54
CA GLN A 620 -29.74 -4.16 -0.52
C GLN A 620 -30.21 -3.57 0.81
N ILE A 621 -29.37 -2.71 1.39
CA ILE A 621 -29.73 -1.92 2.57
C ILE A 621 -30.81 -0.93 2.14
N ARG A 622 -31.97 -1.02 2.80
CA ARG A 622 -33.07 -0.07 2.59
C ARG A 622 -32.70 1.28 3.16
N SER A 623 -33.05 2.35 2.45
CA SER A 623 -32.90 3.68 3.03
C SER A 623 -34.00 3.92 4.10
N PRO A 624 -33.74 4.79 5.10
CA PRO A 624 -34.76 5.13 6.08
C PRO A 624 -36.07 5.61 5.44
N GLU A 625 -35.96 6.35 4.32
CA GLU A 625 -37.09 6.81 3.58
C GLU A 625 -37.89 5.64 2.93
N GLU A 626 -37.20 4.62 2.46
CA GLU A 626 -37.82 3.40 1.88
C GLU A 626 -38.49 2.56 2.98
N GLU A 627 -37.86 2.41 4.14
CA GLU A 627 -38.43 1.71 5.29
C GLU A 627 -39.72 2.41 5.79
N LEU A 628 -39.68 3.71 5.95
CA LEU A 628 -40.83 4.49 6.35
C LEU A 628 -41.96 4.42 5.32
N LEU A 629 -41.63 4.45 4.00
CA LEU A 629 -42.60 4.29 2.95
C LEU A 629 -43.35 2.94 3.09
N LEU A 630 -42.58 1.83 3.23
CA LEU A 630 -43.18 0.48 3.34
C LEU A 630 -43.88 0.22 4.68
N THR A 631 -43.60 1.01 5.69
CA THR A 631 -44.29 0.95 6.99
C THR A 631 -45.63 1.62 6.95
N TRP A 632 -45.74 2.79 6.28
CA TRP A 632 -46.90 3.65 6.36
C TRP A 632 -47.79 3.63 5.11
N PHE A 633 -47.32 3.05 4.00
CA PHE A 633 -48.08 3.02 2.74
C PHE A 633 -48.02 1.62 2.13
N ASP A 634 -49.18 1.03 1.89
CA ASP A 634 -49.31 -0.20 1.13
C ASP A 634 -49.59 0.07 -0.33
N LEU A 635 -49.28 -0.93 -1.18
CA LEU A 635 -49.60 -0.94 -2.58
C LEU A 635 -51.12 -0.86 -2.76
N ALA A 636 -51.58 -0.05 -3.68
CA ALA A 636 -53.01 0.06 -4.03
C ALA A 636 -53.16 0.30 -5.52
N ASP A 637 -54.27 -0.19 -6.06
CA ASP A 637 -54.77 0.14 -7.39
C ASP A 637 -55.71 1.37 -7.31
N ARG A 638 -56.40 1.68 -8.41
CA ARG A 638 -57.32 2.83 -8.45
C ARG A 638 -58.50 2.70 -7.52
N ASP A 639 -58.93 1.46 -7.26
CA ASP A 639 -60.15 1.14 -6.53
C ASP A 639 -59.90 0.91 -5.04
N THR A 640 -58.69 0.44 -4.70
CA THR A 640 -58.29 0.15 -3.31
C THR A 640 -57.50 1.28 -2.64
N ALA A 641 -57.04 2.29 -3.43
CA ALA A 641 -56.30 3.44 -2.88
C ALA A 641 -57.24 4.34 -2.06
N ASN A 642 -56.78 4.68 -0.84
CA ASN A 642 -57.42 5.71 -0.02
C ASN A 642 -56.79 7.11 -0.22
N ALA A 643 -55.63 7.19 -0.94
CA ALA A 643 -54.98 8.45 -1.24
C ALA A 643 -54.25 8.43 -2.60
N PHE A 644 -54.23 9.61 -3.25
CA PHE A 644 -53.53 9.84 -4.51
C PHE A 644 -52.52 10.98 -4.29
N LEU A 645 -51.26 10.66 -4.00
CA LEU A 645 -50.24 11.59 -3.53
C LEU A 645 -49.06 11.68 -4.48
N ASN A 646 -48.49 12.87 -4.65
CA ASN A 646 -47.17 13.00 -5.28
C ASN A 646 -46.06 12.68 -4.29
N THR A 647 -44.85 12.54 -4.78
CA THR A 647 -43.69 12.13 -3.96
C THR A 647 -43.42 13.12 -2.80
N SER A 648 -43.61 14.43 -3.04
CA SER A 648 -43.41 15.46 -2.00
C SER A 648 -44.52 15.39 -0.93
N GLN A 649 -45.74 15.10 -1.30
CA GLN A 649 -46.85 14.92 -0.36
C GLN A 649 -46.69 13.65 0.49
N ILE A 650 -46.18 12.55 -0.09
CA ILE A 650 -45.80 11.35 0.65
C ILE A 650 -44.68 11.68 1.65
N GLY A 651 -43.63 12.42 1.21
CA GLY A 651 -42.56 12.89 2.07
C GLY A 651 -43.07 13.74 3.24
N ALA A 652 -44.02 14.69 2.98
CA ALA A 652 -44.61 15.51 4.03
C ALA A 652 -45.36 14.68 5.08
N LYS A 653 -46.15 13.68 4.65
CA LYS A 653 -46.85 12.77 5.57
C LYS A 653 -45.88 11.90 6.40
N LEU A 654 -44.77 11.45 5.79
CA LEU A 654 -43.76 10.70 6.50
C LEU A 654 -42.99 11.57 7.50
N ALA A 655 -42.78 12.87 7.18
CA ALA A 655 -42.16 13.82 8.09
C ALA A 655 -43.02 14.05 9.36
N ASP A 656 -44.31 14.15 9.19
CA ASP A 656 -45.25 14.32 10.32
C ASP A 656 -45.27 13.07 11.22
N LYS A 657 -45.17 11.85 10.63
CA LYS A 657 -45.23 10.58 11.37
C LYS A 657 -43.89 10.19 12.02
N ALA A 658 -42.75 10.52 11.41
CA ALA A 658 -41.45 10.01 11.82
C ALA A 658 -40.35 11.08 11.96
N LYS A 659 -40.68 12.38 12.01
CA LYS A 659 -39.72 13.51 12.10
C LYS A 659 -38.66 13.49 10.99
N LEU A 660 -39.02 13.04 9.79
CA LEU A 660 -38.12 12.97 8.65
C LEU A 660 -37.91 14.38 8.07
N ASN A 661 -36.66 14.79 7.88
CA ASN A 661 -36.34 16.04 7.21
C ASN A 661 -36.57 15.92 5.70
N ILE A 662 -37.43 16.76 5.14
CA ILE A 662 -37.72 16.78 3.71
C ILE A 662 -36.67 17.64 3.01
N THR A 663 -35.89 17.00 2.16
CA THR A 663 -34.92 17.62 1.25
C THR A 663 -35.20 17.12 -0.16
N ASP A 664 -34.64 17.77 -1.19
CA ASP A 664 -34.71 17.26 -2.57
C ASP A 664 -34.15 15.84 -2.67
N GLY A 665 -33.12 15.52 -1.89
CA GLY A 665 -32.56 14.19 -1.77
C GLY A 665 -33.56 13.15 -1.23
N THR A 666 -34.32 13.51 -0.19
CA THR A 666 -35.39 12.68 0.39
C THR A 666 -36.48 12.40 -0.64
N VAL A 667 -36.94 13.42 -1.36
CA VAL A 667 -37.94 13.28 -2.39
C VAL A 667 -37.47 12.39 -3.55
N MET A 668 -36.22 12.53 -3.96
CA MET A 668 -35.61 11.65 -4.99
C MET A 668 -35.54 10.19 -4.53
N LYS A 669 -35.15 9.93 -3.27
CA LYS A 669 -35.08 8.56 -2.72
C LYS A 669 -36.46 7.93 -2.62
N LEU A 670 -37.48 8.67 -2.15
CA LEU A 670 -38.87 8.22 -2.12
C LEU A 670 -39.41 7.92 -3.53
N GLY A 671 -39.09 8.75 -4.51
CA GLY A 671 -39.47 8.50 -5.90
C GLY A 671 -38.86 7.21 -6.47
N LYS A 672 -37.61 6.92 -6.12
CA LYS A 672 -36.95 5.65 -6.48
C LYS A 672 -37.58 4.47 -5.77
N ALA A 673 -37.90 4.58 -4.48
CA ALA A 673 -38.54 3.54 -3.69
C ALA A 673 -39.94 3.22 -4.20
N LEU A 674 -40.77 4.23 -4.50
CA LEU A 674 -42.11 4.08 -5.08
C LEU A 674 -42.05 3.31 -6.41
N LYS A 675 -41.09 3.62 -7.28
CA LYS A 675 -40.88 2.91 -8.55
C LYS A 675 -40.40 1.48 -8.34
N LYS A 676 -39.45 1.28 -7.42
CA LYS A 676 -38.83 -0.02 -7.08
C LYS A 676 -39.92 -1.01 -6.59
N HIS A 677 -40.80 -0.54 -5.70
CA HIS A 677 -41.80 -1.37 -5.10
C HIS A 677 -43.12 -1.45 -5.90
N GLY A 678 -43.17 -0.89 -7.12
CA GLY A 678 -44.26 -1.06 -8.02
C GLY A 678 -45.54 -0.27 -7.68
N TYR A 679 -45.44 0.84 -6.93
CA TYR A 679 -46.57 1.71 -6.66
C TYR A 679 -47.13 2.27 -7.95
N LEU A 680 -48.44 2.18 -8.14
CA LEU A 680 -49.16 2.59 -9.37
C LEU A 680 -49.07 4.09 -9.58
N ARG A 681 -48.37 4.52 -10.63
CA ARG A 681 -48.19 5.92 -11.01
C ARG A 681 -49.25 6.35 -11.99
N LEU A 682 -49.98 7.40 -11.67
CA LEU A 682 -51.06 7.97 -12.47
C LEU A 682 -50.71 9.38 -12.94
N SER A 683 -51.07 9.69 -14.19
CA SER A 683 -50.95 11.05 -14.72
C SER A 683 -52.18 11.87 -14.36
N LYS A 684 -52.03 13.08 -13.81
CA LYS A 684 -53.06 14.08 -13.57
C LYS A 684 -52.72 15.40 -14.27
N LYS A 685 -53.67 16.31 -14.43
CA LYS A 685 -53.44 17.62 -15.09
C LYS A 685 -52.26 18.41 -14.53
N ASN A 686 -51.96 18.27 -13.24
CA ASN A 686 -50.90 19.00 -12.52
C ASN A 686 -49.68 18.12 -12.19
N GLY A 687 -49.40 17.04 -12.96
CA GLY A 687 -48.27 16.17 -12.74
C GLY A 687 -48.62 14.72 -12.42
N TYR A 688 -47.67 13.99 -11.83
CA TYR A 688 -47.88 12.57 -11.52
C TYR A 688 -48.18 12.36 -10.03
N VAL A 689 -49.08 11.43 -9.74
CA VAL A 689 -49.42 10.96 -8.40
C VAL A 689 -49.32 9.44 -8.33
N TYR A 690 -49.12 8.91 -7.15
CA TYR A 690 -49.15 7.47 -6.86
C TYR A 690 -50.44 7.11 -6.13
N ALA A 691 -51.05 6.03 -6.57
CA ALA A 691 -52.16 5.42 -5.83
C ALA A 691 -51.57 4.66 -4.66
N VAL A 692 -51.94 5.00 -3.44
CA VAL A 692 -51.42 4.42 -2.22
C VAL A 692 -52.52 4.15 -1.21
N LYS A 693 -52.39 3.14 -0.39
CA LYS A 693 -53.16 2.94 0.81
C LYS A 693 -52.37 3.43 2.00
N GLU A 694 -52.69 4.60 2.55
CA GLU A 694 -52.10 5.11 3.74
C GLU A 694 -52.65 4.36 4.95
N LEU A 695 -51.73 3.84 5.81
CA LEU A 695 -52.08 3.05 6.99
C LEU A 695 -52.23 3.95 8.23
N THR A 696 -53.17 3.57 9.11
CA THR A 696 -53.33 4.12 10.44
C THR A 696 -52.28 3.50 11.41
N TRP A 697 -52.14 4.10 12.58
CA TRP A 697 -51.24 3.56 13.64
C TRP A 697 -51.65 2.13 14.03
N ASP A 698 -52.93 1.86 14.19
CA ASP A 698 -53.44 0.54 14.56
C ASP A 698 -53.14 -0.51 13.48
N GLU A 699 -53.31 -0.14 12.18
CA GLU A 699 -52.96 -1.03 11.06
C GLU A 699 -51.47 -1.35 11.02
N VAL A 700 -50.62 -0.34 11.24
CA VAL A 700 -49.15 -0.54 11.31
C VAL A 700 -48.76 -1.43 12.48
N GLU A 701 -49.37 -1.24 13.67
CA GLU A 701 -49.09 -2.05 14.84
C GLU A 701 -49.52 -3.51 14.64
N ASN A 702 -50.69 -3.73 14.04
CA ASN A 702 -51.16 -5.08 13.70
C ASN A 702 -50.28 -5.75 12.65
N LYS A 703 -49.83 -5.03 11.63
CA LYS A 703 -48.90 -5.52 10.60
C LYS A 703 -47.54 -5.90 11.20
N ASN A 704 -47.10 -5.20 12.24
CA ASN A 704 -45.86 -5.51 12.95
C ASN A 704 -45.99 -6.73 13.86
N ARG A 705 -47.12 -6.89 14.55
CA ARG A 705 -47.46 -8.08 15.37
C ARG A 705 -47.53 -9.36 14.54
N GLU A 706 -48.05 -9.29 13.28
CA GLU A 706 -48.09 -10.44 12.37
C GLU A 706 -46.70 -10.88 11.87
N LYS A 707 -45.70 -9.99 11.93
CA LYS A 707 -44.29 -10.27 11.54
C LYS A 707 -43.43 -10.79 12.66
N GLU A 708 -43.84 -10.65 13.92
CA GLU A 708 -43.09 -11.22 15.03
C GLU A 708 -43.27 -12.75 15.03
N PRO A 709 -42.15 -13.53 15.04
CA PRO A 709 -42.27 -14.98 15.20
C PRO A 709 -42.92 -15.28 16.53
N PRO A 710 -43.74 -16.35 16.64
CA PRO A 710 -44.43 -16.72 17.88
C PRO A 710 -43.36 -16.84 18.99
N HIS A 711 -43.56 -16.09 20.09
CA HIS A 711 -42.71 -16.16 21.26
C HIS A 711 -42.69 -17.62 21.74
N GLU A 712 -41.59 -18.33 21.51
CA GLU A 712 -41.29 -19.55 22.26
C GLU A 712 -41.19 -19.17 23.74
N GLN A 713 -42.17 -19.65 24.52
CA GLN A 713 -42.10 -19.54 25.96
C GLN A 713 -40.80 -20.23 26.41
N PRO A 714 -39.99 -19.60 27.28
CA PRO A 714 -38.78 -20.24 27.76
C PRO A 714 -39.16 -21.53 28.49
N LYS A 715 -38.68 -22.67 27.99
CA LYS A 715 -38.77 -23.95 28.69
C LYS A 715 -38.18 -23.77 30.10
N PRO A 716 -38.89 -24.25 31.16
CA PRO A 716 -38.32 -24.18 32.51
C PRO A 716 -36.97 -24.91 32.51
N PRO A 717 -35.99 -24.43 33.26
CA PRO A 717 -34.66 -25.02 33.29
C PRO A 717 -34.75 -26.47 33.77
N GLU A 718 -34.30 -27.42 32.93
CA GLU A 718 -34.06 -28.80 33.35
C GLU A 718 -33.06 -28.79 34.48
N GLN A 719 -33.49 -29.27 35.66
CA GLN A 719 -32.63 -29.47 36.80
C GLN A 719 -31.57 -30.54 36.45
N SER A 720 -30.37 -30.13 36.11
CA SER A 720 -29.23 -31.03 35.98
C SER A 720 -28.89 -31.62 37.36
N LYS A 721 -29.21 -32.91 37.56
CA LYS A 721 -28.69 -33.69 38.65
C LYS A 721 -27.19 -33.95 38.43
N PHE A 722 -26.35 -33.05 38.92
CA PHE A 722 -24.93 -33.37 39.12
C PHE A 722 -24.82 -34.42 40.24
N ARG A 723 -24.52 -35.67 39.90
CA ARG A 723 -23.98 -36.66 40.83
C ARG A 723 -22.47 -36.42 40.93
N PHE A 724 -22.04 -36.06 42.13
CA PHE A 724 -20.64 -36.22 42.51
C PHE A 724 -20.41 -37.70 42.84
N ASP A 725 -19.65 -38.41 42.04
CA ASP A 725 -19.04 -39.67 42.44
C ASP A 725 -17.75 -39.37 43.20
N ASN A 726 -17.76 -39.65 44.50
CA ASN A 726 -16.56 -39.79 45.32
C ASN A 726 -15.96 -41.18 45.08
N SER A 727 -14.80 -41.25 44.44
CA SER A 727 -13.75 -42.26 44.71
C SER A 727 -12.45 -41.86 44.02
#